data_48b5b6695c147c6208e994d7496d3a9e
#
_entry.id   48b5b6695c147c6208e994d7496d3a9e
#
_cell.length_a   1.000
_cell.length_b   1.000
_cell.length_c   1.000
_cell.angle_alpha   90.00
_cell.angle_beta   90.00
_cell.angle_gamma   90.00
#
_symmetry.space_group_name_H-M   'P 1'
#
loop_
_entity.id
_entity.type
_entity.pdbx_description
1 polymer ?
#
loop_
_entity_poly.entity_id
_entity_poly.type
_entity_poly.pdbx_seq_one_letter_code
_entity_poly.pdbx_strand_id
1 'polypeptide(L)'
;MAGFFAGVRQLEIMCCFGCMSVLANYFAFMTFFPACVSLVLELSRESREGRPIWQLSQIASALEEEEDNKPNPVTQRVKMIMSLGLVLVHAHSRWISEPSSQNSTSIEDPKVSIGYDDSMPKRIDPSMPLWQFYLSRMLTMDIEQVITLSLALLLAVKYIFFEQTETESTFSLKNPITCPVTTQKKPTESCCVKEYERKAPVTPVNEVSSKEEKEAVIKPLPLEQSPMTSFVVGDSSSLESSSDEDGEKIELPEQPRPVDECVCILKNPDQGARFLSDAEVIRLVNAKHIPSYKLETMMESPERGVAIRRKMLSGKLPQSSAIQNLPYKNYNYSLVMGACCENVIGYMPIPVGVAGPLLLNNKEFQVPMATTEGCLVASTNRGCRAIMLGGGAHSRVLADGMTRGPVVRLPSACDAAEVKTWLDSAEGFKVMKDAFDSTSRFARLGRLQTSVAGKNLYIRFQSKTGDAMGMNMISKGTEKALSRLQEEFPELHVLAVSGNYCTDKKPAAINWIEGRGKSVVCEAIIPAKVVREVLKTSTEALVEVNINKNLVGSAMAGSIGGFNAHAANIVTAIYIACGQDAAQNVGSSSCITLMEHTGPMHDDLYISCTMPSIEIGTVGGGTTLAPQQACLKMLGVQGASIERPGENACQLAQIVCATVMAGELSLMSALAAGHLVKSHMVHNRSKINLQDLRGTCTKKAA
;
A
#
# COMPACT_ATOMS: atom_id res chain seq x y z
N MET A 1 -9.68 40.57 -6.83
CA MET A 1 -10.58 41.73 -7.02
C MET A 1 -11.01 41.96 -8.47
N ALA A 2 -10.13 41.77 -9.47
CA ALA A 2 -10.53 41.94 -10.89
C ALA A 2 -11.63 41.02 -11.41
N GLY A 3 -11.81 39.83 -10.82
CA GLY A 3 -12.85 38.85 -11.23
C GLY A 3 -14.26 39.16 -10.74
N PHE A 4 -14.42 40.05 -9.74
CA PHE A 4 -15.73 40.44 -9.21
C PHE A 4 -16.54 41.30 -10.18
N PHE A 5 -15.87 41.90 -11.16
CA PHE A 5 -16.50 42.81 -12.14
C PHE A 5 -16.80 42.16 -13.49
N ALA A 6 -16.48 40.89 -13.63
CA ALA A 6 -16.59 40.21 -14.93
C ALA A 6 -17.99 39.62 -15.25
N GLY A 7 -18.93 39.65 -14.32
CA GLY A 7 -20.31 39.16 -14.54
C GLY A 7 -20.46 37.65 -14.83
N VAL A 8 -19.36 36.88 -14.63
CA VAL A 8 -19.36 35.44 -14.85
C VAL A 8 -19.47 34.75 -13.49
N ARG A 9 -20.65 34.19 -13.19
CA ARG A 9 -21.02 33.57 -11.90
C ARG A 9 -19.98 32.54 -11.36
N GLN A 10 -19.37 31.77 -12.23
CA GLN A 10 -18.32 30.80 -11.86
C GLN A 10 -17.02 31.49 -11.42
N LEU A 11 -16.67 32.61 -12.05
CA LEU A 11 -15.48 33.38 -11.72
C LEU A 11 -15.65 34.09 -10.35
N GLU A 12 -16.84 34.57 -10.05
CA GLU A 12 -17.20 35.17 -8.76
C GLU A 12 -17.10 34.16 -7.63
N ILE A 13 -17.61 32.94 -7.83
CA ILE A 13 -17.49 31.85 -6.85
C ILE A 13 -16.02 31.47 -6.62
N MET A 14 -15.22 31.34 -7.66
CA MET A 14 -13.77 31.05 -7.52
C MET A 14 -13.02 32.18 -6.83
N CYS A 15 -13.35 33.44 -7.12
CA CYS A 15 -12.76 34.59 -6.43
C CYS A 15 -13.15 34.66 -4.95
N CYS A 16 -14.40 34.33 -4.59
CA CYS A 16 -14.84 34.23 -3.21
C CYS A 16 -14.08 33.13 -2.46
N PHE A 17 -13.96 31.93 -3.06
CA PHE A 17 -13.16 30.85 -2.45
C PHE A 17 -11.68 31.23 -2.31
N GLY A 18 -11.10 31.90 -3.30
CA GLY A 18 -9.74 32.43 -3.23
C GLY A 18 -9.55 33.44 -2.11
N CYS A 19 -10.45 34.40 -1.98
CA CYS A 19 -10.41 35.39 -0.91
C CYS A 19 -10.61 34.77 0.47
N MET A 20 -11.53 33.82 0.61
CA MET A 20 -11.76 33.09 1.88
C MET A 20 -10.55 32.22 2.26
N SER A 21 -9.91 31.56 1.29
CA SER A 21 -8.69 30.78 1.53
C SER A 21 -7.52 31.67 1.98
N VAL A 22 -7.33 32.84 1.37
CA VAL A 22 -6.29 33.81 1.76
C VAL A 22 -6.56 34.35 3.16
N LEU A 23 -7.81 34.68 3.49
CA LEU A 23 -8.21 35.14 4.82
C LEU A 23 -8.00 34.06 5.89
N ALA A 24 -8.42 32.82 5.61
CA ALA A 24 -8.22 31.68 6.52
C ALA A 24 -6.72 31.40 6.77
N ASN A 25 -5.90 31.41 5.72
CA ASN A 25 -4.45 31.28 5.84
C ASN A 25 -3.82 32.44 6.62
N TYR A 26 -4.29 33.67 6.40
CA TYR A 26 -3.82 34.84 7.14
C TYR A 26 -4.14 34.74 8.65
N PHE A 27 -5.36 34.31 9.01
CA PHE A 27 -5.73 34.08 10.40
C PHE A 27 -4.93 32.92 11.02
N ALA A 28 -4.74 31.82 10.33
CA ALA A 28 -3.92 30.71 10.80
C ALA A 28 -2.46 31.15 11.03
N PHE A 29 -1.90 31.97 10.14
CA PHE A 29 -0.53 32.45 10.25
C PHE A 29 -0.36 33.45 11.39
N MET A 30 -1.35 34.32 11.61
CA MET A 30 -1.28 35.35 12.65
C MET A 30 -1.63 34.87 14.07
N THR A 31 -2.31 33.74 14.20
CA THR A 31 -2.74 33.22 15.51
C THR A 31 -2.05 31.92 15.88
N PHE A 32 -2.04 30.94 14.98
CA PHE A 32 -1.49 29.60 15.26
C PHE A 32 0.04 29.59 15.23
N PHE A 33 0.64 30.25 14.25
CA PHE A 33 2.11 30.23 14.09
C PHE A 33 2.83 30.96 15.27
N PRO A 34 2.41 32.13 15.75
CA PRO A 34 3.02 32.74 16.94
C PRO A 34 2.85 31.91 18.21
N ALA A 35 1.70 31.21 18.35
CA ALA A 35 1.48 30.31 19.49
C ALA A 35 2.42 29.09 19.45
N CYS A 36 2.64 28.51 18.29
CA CYS A 36 3.60 27.40 18.09
C CYS A 36 5.05 27.87 18.35
N VAL A 37 5.43 29.05 17.86
CA VAL A 37 6.77 29.64 18.08
C VAL A 37 6.98 29.93 19.55
N SER A 38 5.99 30.49 20.25
CA SER A 38 6.04 30.75 21.69
C SER A 38 6.24 29.46 22.48
N LEU A 39 5.49 28.41 22.15
CA LEU A 39 5.62 27.09 22.77
C LEU A 39 7.00 26.47 22.54
N VAL A 40 7.54 26.54 21.31
CA VAL A 40 8.89 26.05 20.98
C VAL A 40 9.97 26.85 21.71
N LEU A 41 9.82 28.17 21.85
CA LEU A 41 10.74 29.02 22.58
C LEU A 41 10.70 28.73 24.09
N GLU A 42 9.54 28.47 24.65
CA GLU A 42 9.36 28.10 26.05
C GLU A 42 9.99 26.74 26.37
N LEU A 43 9.75 25.72 25.52
CA LEU A 43 10.39 24.41 25.58
C LEU A 43 11.92 24.49 25.40
N SER A 44 12.41 25.40 24.54
CA SER A 44 13.86 25.63 24.35
C SER A 44 14.50 26.36 25.54
N ARG A 45 13.75 27.16 26.26
CA ARG A 45 14.20 27.84 27.47
C ARG A 45 14.34 26.88 28.64
N GLU A 46 13.38 25.96 28.83
CA GLU A 46 13.47 24.89 29.83
C GLU A 46 14.62 23.92 29.57
N SER A 47 14.92 23.62 28.29
CA SER A 47 16.07 22.78 27.90
C SER A 47 17.43 23.42 28.26
N ARG A 48 17.54 24.75 28.32
CA ARG A 48 18.76 25.44 28.76
C ARG A 48 19.00 25.39 30.27
N GLU A 49 17.97 25.10 31.07
CA GLU A 49 18.08 24.98 32.53
C GLU A 49 18.45 23.55 33.00
N GLY A 50 18.85 22.64 32.07
CA GLY A 50 19.49 21.36 32.41
C GLY A 50 18.55 20.24 32.88
N ARG A 51 17.23 20.33 32.58
CA ARG A 51 16.29 19.25 32.88
C ARG A 51 16.12 18.29 31.70
N PRO A 52 16.17 16.98 31.89
CA PRO A 52 16.12 16.02 30.78
C PRO A 52 14.71 15.86 30.20
N ILE A 53 14.66 15.72 28.87
CA ILE A 53 13.48 15.66 27.98
C ILE A 53 12.42 14.59 28.35
N TRP A 54 12.72 13.61 29.19
CA TRP A 54 11.81 12.51 29.54
C TRP A 54 10.79 12.86 30.67
N GLN A 55 10.72 14.09 31.14
CA GLN A 55 9.66 14.60 32.03
C GLN A 55 8.42 15.11 31.27
N LEU A 56 8.39 15.03 29.94
CA LEU A 56 7.22 15.43 29.13
C LEU A 56 5.94 14.64 29.44
N SER A 57 6.07 13.42 29.99
CA SER A 57 4.89 12.65 30.41
C SER A 57 4.19 13.21 31.65
N GLN A 58 4.91 13.94 32.51
CA GLN A 58 4.29 14.59 33.67
C GLN A 58 3.61 15.93 33.32
N ILE A 59 4.10 16.61 32.27
CA ILE A 59 3.46 17.83 31.76
C ILE A 59 2.19 17.48 30.97
N ALA A 60 2.20 16.36 30.23
CA ALA A 60 0.99 15.87 29.55
C ALA A 60 -0.11 15.48 30.54
N SER A 61 0.21 14.79 31.64
CA SER A 61 -0.76 14.44 32.68
C SER A 61 -1.23 15.66 33.51
N ALA A 62 -0.37 16.65 33.72
CA ALA A 62 -0.75 17.91 34.37
C ALA A 62 -1.65 18.80 33.46
N LEU A 63 -1.49 18.71 32.14
CA LEU A 63 -2.39 19.37 31.18
C LEU A 63 -3.75 18.65 31.06
N GLU A 64 -3.79 17.33 31.23
CA GLU A 64 -5.05 16.56 31.29
C GLU A 64 -5.84 16.83 32.59
N GLU A 65 -5.19 17.04 33.73
CA GLU A 65 -5.88 17.37 35.01
C GLU A 65 -6.37 18.82 35.09
N GLU A 66 -5.82 19.76 34.30
CA GLU A 66 -6.28 21.17 34.25
C GLU A 66 -7.45 21.41 33.28
N GLU A 67 -7.79 20.44 32.43
CA GLU A 67 -8.85 20.55 31.41
C GLU A 67 -10.27 20.37 31.98
N ASP A 68 -10.42 19.93 33.23
CA ASP A 68 -11.74 19.57 33.76
C ASP A 68 -12.54 20.72 34.38
N ASN A 69 -12.08 21.98 34.42
CA ASN A 69 -12.86 22.99 35.10
C ASN A 69 -12.84 24.45 34.62
N LYS A 70 -12.39 24.80 33.39
CA LYS A 70 -12.69 26.12 32.81
C LYS A 70 -12.67 26.10 31.29
N PRO A 71 -13.75 26.55 30.59
CA PRO A 71 -13.77 26.61 29.13
C PRO A 71 -12.70 27.57 28.63
N ASN A 72 -11.79 27.05 27.81
CA ASN A 72 -10.70 27.84 27.22
C ASN A 72 -11.28 28.99 26.36
N PRO A 73 -11.02 30.27 26.70
CA PRO A 73 -11.61 31.40 26.00
C PRO A 73 -11.21 31.48 24.52
N VAL A 74 -10.11 30.83 24.11
CA VAL A 74 -9.68 30.76 22.71
C VAL A 74 -10.56 29.77 21.91
N THR A 75 -10.89 28.64 22.48
CA THR A 75 -11.78 27.64 21.85
C THR A 75 -13.20 28.19 21.66
N GLN A 76 -13.71 28.94 22.63
CA GLN A 76 -15.01 29.63 22.51
C GLN A 76 -15.00 30.69 21.41
N ARG A 77 -13.92 31.47 21.28
CA ARG A 77 -13.79 32.49 20.22
C ARG A 77 -13.70 31.84 18.84
N VAL A 78 -12.97 30.73 18.68
CA VAL A 78 -12.89 29.98 17.43
C VAL A 78 -14.23 29.36 17.05
N LYS A 79 -14.95 28.76 18.01
CA LYS A 79 -16.30 28.23 17.79
C LYS A 79 -17.27 29.32 17.35
N MET A 80 -17.19 30.50 17.97
CA MET A 80 -18.04 31.67 17.65
C MET A 80 -17.77 32.18 16.22
N ILE A 81 -16.51 32.32 15.83
CA ILE A 81 -16.12 32.79 14.48
C ILE A 81 -16.54 31.79 13.42
N MET A 82 -16.35 30.47 13.64
CA MET A 82 -16.75 29.45 12.71
C MET A 82 -18.27 29.35 12.56
N SER A 83 -19.03 29.45 13.67
CA SER A 83 -20.49 29.41 13.64
C SER A 83 -21.07 30.65 12.96
N LEU A 84 -20.50 31.83 13.21
CA LEU A 84 -20.91 33.06 12.53
C LEU A 84 -20.59 32.99 11.02
N GLY A 85 -19.42 32.48 10.66
CA GLY A 85 -19.04 32.26 9.25
C GLY A 85 -19.97 31.30 8.51
N LEU A 86 -20.38 30.22 9.16
CA LEU A 86 -21.30 29.22 8.57
C LEU A 86 -22.70 29.82 8.36
N VAL A 87 -23.20 30.61 9.34
CA VAL A 87 -24.50 31.29 9.22
C VAL A 87 -24.46 32.35 8.11
N LEU A 88 -23.38 33.13 7.99
CA LEU A 88 -23.19 34.09 6.90
C LEU A 88 -23.13 33.43 5.51
N VAL A 89 -22.41 32.32 5.36
CA VAL A 89 -22.35 31.58 4.09
C VAL A 89 -23.70 30.98 3.74
N HIS A 90 -24.43 30.44 4.70
CA HIS A 90 -25.75 29.86 4.46
C HIS A 90 -26.79 30.92 4.13
N ALA A 91 -26.79 32.04 4.81
CA ALA A 91 -27.61 33.21 4.49
C ALA A 91 -27.30 33.75 3.07
N HIS A 92 -26.01 33.88 2.74
CA HIS A 92 -25.57 34.34 1.43
C HIS A 92 -25.96 33.38 0.31
N SER A 93 -25.82 32.05 0.49
CA SER A 93 -26.17 31.07 -0.51
C SER A 93 -27.67 31.01 -0.79
N ARG A 94 -28.52 31.21 0.21
CA ARG A 94 -29.98 31.23 0.06
C ARG A 94 -30.52 32.57 -0.47
N TRP A 95 -29.81 33.68 -0.21
CA TRP A 95 -30.24 34.99 -0.70
C TRP A 95 -29.92 35.23 -2.19
N ILE A 96 -29.00 34.47 -2.76
CA ILE A 96 -28.57 34.63 -4.17
C ILE A 96 -29.21 33.57 -5.08
N SER A 97 -29.80 32.49 -4.52
CA SER A 97 -30.50 31.48 -5.33
C SER A 97 -31.90 31.93 -5.66
N GLU A 98 -32.14 32.39 -6.90
CA GLU A 98 -33.48 32.54 -7.45
C GLU A 98 -34.15 31.16 -7.60
N PRO A 99 -35.44 31.03 -7.32
CA PRO A 99 -36.17 29.79 -7.58
C PRO A 99 -36.36 29.62 -9.10
N SER A 100 -35.62 28.68 -9.69
CA SER A 100 -35.98 28.17 -11.02
C SER A 100 -37.24 27.33 -10.89
N SER A 101 -38.34 27.82 -11.41
CA SER A 101 -39.59 27.05 -11.53
C SER A 101 -39.36 25.81 -12.36
N GLN A 102 -39.55 24.65 -11.75
CA GLN A 102 -39.80 23.38 -12.45
C GLN A 102 -41.20 23.45 -13.01
N ASN A 103 -41.31 23.29 -14.32
CA ASN A 103 -42.47 22.60 -14.89
C ASN A 103 -42.04 21.72 -16.06
N SER A 104 -42.36 20.48 -15.87
CA SER A 104 -42.22 19.36 -16.81
C SER A 104 -43.27 19.44 -17.92
N THR A 105 -42.89 18.85 -19.04
CA THR A 105 -43.68 18.11 -20.07
C THR A 105 -44.09 18.80 -21.34
N SER A 106 -43.66 18.16 -22.41
CA SER A 106 -44.24 17.87 -23.71
C SER A 106 -44.23 18.92 -24.83
N ILE A 107 -43.39 18.61 -25.81
CA ILE A 107 -43.61 18.48 -27.27
C ILE A 107 -44.77 19.35 -27.86
N GLU A 108 -44.41 20.29 -28.69
CA GLU A 108 -44.84 20.56 -30.06
C GLU A 108 -44.53 22.02 -30.49
N ASP A 109 -43.77 22.18 -31.59
CA ASP A 109 -43.75 23.38 -32.44
C ASP A 109 -45.11 23.57 -33.13
N PRO A 110 -45.51 24.74 -33.70
CA PRO A 110 -44.74 25.86 -34.22
C PRO A 110 -45.35 27.27 -34.17
N LYS A 111 -44.51 28.25 -34.54
CA LYS A 111 -44.81 29.54 -35.25
C LYS A 111 -45.47 30.72 -34.52
N VAL A 112 -44.61 31.77 -34.40
CA VAL A 112 -44.83 33.19 -34.76
C VAL A 112 -46.07 33.92 -34.22
N SER A 113 -45.84 34.86 -33.30
CA SER A 113 -46.22 36.26 -33.49
C SER A 113 -45.64 37.16 -32.40
N ILE A 114 -45.22 38.34 -32.85
CA ILE A 114 -44.62 39.45 -32.13
C ILE A 114 -45.68 40.06 -31.19
N GLY A 115 -45.34 40.15 -29.91
CA GLY A 115 -46.05 40.99 -28.94
C GLY A 115 -45.10 41.48 -27.90
N TYR A 116 -44.72 42.75 -27.99
CA TYR A 116 -44.02 43.46 -26.95
C TYR A 116 -44.88 43.50 -25.70
N ASP A 117 -44.37 42.99 -24.57
CA ASP A 117 -44.87 43.41 -23.27
C ASP A 117 -43.68 43.67 -22.36
N ASP A 118 -43.65 44.91 -21.91
CA ASP A 118 -42.61 45.53 -21.08
C ASP A 118 -42.79 45.09 -19.62
N SER A 119 -41.95 44.17 -19.16
CA SER A 119 -41.65 44.03 -17.74
C SER A 119 -40.20 43.55 -17.52
N MET A 120 -39.28 44.47 -17.79
CA MET A 120 -37.91 44.34 -17.33
C MET A 120 -37.84 44.35 -15.79
N PRO A 121 -37.10 43.46 -15.14
CA PRO A 121 -36.80 43.60 -13.70
C PRO A 121 -35.93 44.85 -13.51
N LYS A 122 -36.36 45.70 -12.56
CA LYS A 122 -35.69 46.95 -12.19
C LYS A 122 -34.20 46.74 -11.97
N ARG A 123 -33.37 47.39 -12.76
CA ARG A 123 -31.93 47.55 -12.56
C ARG A 123 -31.72 48.12 -11.16
N ILE A 124 -30.81 47.45 -10.40
CA ILE A 124 -30.33 47.93 -9.11
C ILE A 124 -29.61 49.26 -9.32
N ASP A 125 -30.09 50.31 -8.63
CA ASP A 125 -29.50 51.64 -8.66
C ASP A 125 -28.09 51.59 -7.96
N PRO A 126 -27.00 51.92 -8.63
CA PRO A 126 -25.65 51.77 -8.06
C PRO A 126 -25.33 52.74 -6.92
N SER A 127 -26.29 53.56 -6.49
CA SER A 127 -26.12 54.57 -5.43
C SER A 127 -26.67 54.15 -4.06
N MET A 128 -27.31 53.00 -3.90
CA MET A 128 -27.82 52.57 -2.61
C MET A 128 -26.72 51.96 -1.72
N PRO A 129 -26.56 52.41 -0.46
CA PRO A 129 -25.63 51.77 0.48
C PRO A 129 -26.10 50.36 0.82
N LEU A 130 -25.14 49.41 0.88
CA LEU A 130 -25.38 47.97 1.07
C LEU A 130 -26.33 47.64 2.25
N TRP A 131 -26.31 48.40 3.34
CA TRP A 131 -27.18 48.15 4.48
C TRP A 131 -28.69 48.42 4.17
N GLN A 132 -29.02 49.39 3.28
CA GLN A 132 -30.39 49.64 2.87
C GLN A 132 -30.92 48.54 1.93
N PHE A 133 -30.07 47.97 1.10
CA PHE A 133 -30.38 46.81 0.29
C PHE A 133 -30.73 45.60 1.15
N TYR A 134 -29.92 45.32 2.18
CA TYR A 134 -30.20 44.20 3.09
C TYR A 134 -31.46 44.45 3.94
N LEU A 135 -31.70 45.64 4.36
CA LEU A 135 -32.89 46.01 5.15
C LEU A 135 -34.17 45.84 4.31
N SER A 136 -34.19 46.31 3.06
CA SER A 136 -35.33 46.14 2.15
C SER A 136 -35.61 44.69 1.85
N ARG A 137 -34.57 43.86 1.73
CA ARG A 137 -34.69 42.42 1.47
C ARG A 137 -35.16 41.66 2.72
N MET A 138 -34.76 42.05 3.92
CA MET A 138 -35.29 41.49 5.17
C MET A 138 -36.81 41.76 5.35
N LEU A 139 -37.28 42.93 4.92
CA LEU A 139 -38.71 43.28 4.98
C LEU A 139 -39.60 42.55 3.95
N THR A 140 -38.96 41.92 2.94
CA THR A 140 -39.65 41.15 1.87
C THR A 140 -39.47 39.62 2.00
N MET A 141 -38.93 39.15 3.15
CA MET A 141 -38.72 37.72 3.40
C MET A 141 -40.04 37.01 3.72
N ASP A 142 -40.25 35.84 3.13
CA ASP A 142 -41.37 34.95 3.45
C ASP A 142 -41.25 34.41 4.89
N ILE A 143 -42.39 34.19 5.54
CA ILE A 143 -42.49 33.69 6.92
C ILE A 143 -41.65 32.46 7.16
N GLU A 144 -41.56 31.53 6.18
CA GLU A 144 -40.74 30.30 6.25
C GLU A 144 -39.23 30.62 6.32
N GLN A 145 -38.76 31.64 5.62
CA GLN A 145 -37.36 32.07 5.62
C GLN A 145 -36.99 32.71 6.95
N VAL A 146 -37.89 33.49 7.55
CA VAL A 146 -37.72 34.12 8.87
C VAL A 146 -37.65 33.03 9.96
N ILE A 147 -38.53 32.03 9.91
CA ILE A 147 -38.54 30.92 10.87
C ILE A 147 -37.25 30.10 10.76
N THR A 148 -36.78 29.78 9.53
CA THR A 148 -35.57 29.00 9.30
C THR A 148 -34.33 29.75 9.81
N LEU A 149 -34.24 31.04 9.55
CA LEU A 149 -33.12 31.89 10.02
C LEU A 149 -33.11 32.02 11.55
N SER A 150 -34.29 32.20 12.16
CA SER A 150 -34.46 32.25 13.62
C SER A 150 -34.09 30.91 14.28
N LEU A 151 -34.47 29.80 13.70
CA LEU A 151 -34.14 28.46 14.20
C LEU A 151 -32.62 28.22 14.11
N ALA A 152 -31.98 28.56 12.98
CA ALA A 152 -30.54 28.48 12.81
C ALA A 152 -29.78 29.34 13.82
N LEU A 153 -30.25 30.54 14.11
CA LEU A 153 -29.68 31.42 15.11
C LEU A 153 -29.84 30.87 16.53
N LEU A 154 -31.01 30.32 16.86
CA LEU A 154 -31.26 29.66 18.15
C LEU A 154 -30.37 28.40 18.34
N LEU A 155 -30.19 27.60 17.30
CA LEU A 155 -29.28 26.44 17.33
C LEU A 155 -27.83 26.87 17.51
N ALA A 156 -27.40 27.97 16.85
CA ALA A 156 -26.06 28.51 17.03
C ALA A 156 -25.86 29.03 18.45
N VAL A 157 -26.85 29.73 19.02
CA VAL A 157 -26.82 30.23 20.41
C VAL A 157 -26.80 29.03 21.39
N LYS A 158 -27.64 28.02 21.19
CA LYS A 158 -27.64 26.76 22.00
C LYS A 158 -26.26 26.11 21.94
N TYR A 159 -25.68 25.94 20.76
CA TYR A 159 -24.37 25.34 20.59
C TYR A 159 -23.24 26.12 21.27
N ILE A 160 -23.29 27.45 21.22
CA ILE A 160 -22.24 28.33 21.79
C ILE A 160 -22.34 28.41 23.33
N PHE A 161 -23.54 28.43 23.88
CA PHE A 161 -23.76 28.78 25.31
C PHE A 161 -24.23 27.60 26.17
N PHE A 162 -24.82 26.53 25.61
CA PHE A 162 -25.50 25.49 26.38
C PHE A 162 -24.98 24.08 26.19
N GLU A 163 -23.92 23.82 25.38
CA GLU A 163 -23.38 22.48 25.12
C GLU A 163 -22.66 21.84 26.32
N GLN A 164 -22.47 22.59 27.42
CA GLN A 164 -21.79 22.09 28.61
C GLN A 164 -22.70 21.49 29.70
N THR A 165 -24.00 21.42 29.51
CA THR A 165 -24.93 20.96 30.57
C THR A 165 -25.68 19.66 30.28
N GLU A 166 -25.48 19.01 29.14
CA GLU A 166 -26.24 17.81 28.77
C GLU A 166 -25.40 16.51 28.60
N THR A 167 -24.18 16.42 29.14
CA THR A 167 -23.40 15.16 29.11
C THR A 167 -23.53 14.30 30.38
N GLU A 168 -24.48 14.62 31.26
CA GLU A 168 -24.80 13.76 32.41
C GLU A 168 -26.26 13.33 32.44
N SER A 169 -26.72 12.59 31.43
CA SER A 169 -27.84 11.65 31.65
C SER A 169 -27.98 10.71 30.45
N THR A 170 -27.94 9.43 30.80
CA THR A 170 -28.24 8.24 29.99
C THR A 170 -27.10 7.67 29.16
N PHE A 171 -26.21 6.89 29.84
CA PHE A 171 -26.01 5.48 29.51
C PHE A 171 -25.17 4.84 30.62
N SER A 172 -25.84 4.40 31.71
CA SER A 172 -25.22 3.58 32.73
C SER A 172 -25.10 2.14 32.23
N LEU A 173 -23.92 1.76 31.77
CA LEU A 173 -23.50 0.37 31.64
C LEU A 173 -22.68 0.02 32.88
N LYS A 174 -23.19 -0.93 33.64
CA LYS A 174 -22.67 -1.49 34.89
C LYS A 174 -21.21 -1.87 34.81
N ASN A 175 -20.35 -1.20 35.55
CA ASN A 175 -18.99 -1.64 35.83
C ASN A 175 -18.95 -2.69 36.96
N PRO A 176 -18.09 -3.70 36.86
CA PRO A 176 -17.89 -4.64 37.95
C PRO A 176 -16.96 -4.05 39.02
N ILE A 177 -17.42 -4.15 40.21
CA ILE A 177 -16.85 -4.09 41.57
C ILE A 177 -15.32 -3.91 41.62
N THR A 178 -14.89 -2.72 42.04
CA THR A 178 -13.55 -2.47 42.60
C THR A 178 -13.62 -2.47 44.12
N CYS A 179 -12.80 -3.31 44.77
CA CYS A 179 -12.57 -3.26 46.20
C CYS A 179 -11.63 -2.08 46.57
N PRO A 180 -11.81 -1.43 47.70
CA PRO A 180 -11.01 -0.30 48.13
C PRO A 180 -9.66 -0.74 48.71
N VAL A 181 -8.58 -0.07 48.22
CA VAL A 181 -7.24 -0.22 48.81
C VAL A 181 -7.08 0.86 49.87
N THR A 182 -6.94 0.37 51.13
CA THR A 182 -6.54 1.21 52.27
C THR A 182 -5.01 1.27 52.33
N THR A 183 -4.49 2.45 52.36
CA THR A 183 -3.07 2.75 52.63
C THR A 183 -2.74 2.53 54.10
N GLN A 184 -1.72 1.70 54.39
CA GLN A 184 -0.85 1.89 55.55
C GLN A 184 0.55 1.25 55.40
N LYS A 185 1.52 1.98 55.85
CA LYS A 185 2.97 1.95 56.01
C LYS A 185 3.63 0.58 56.27
N LYS A 186 4.88 0.48 55.76
CA LYS A 186 5.98 -0.47 56.13
C LYS A 186 6.25 -0.47 57.64
N PRO A 187 6.82 -1.55 58.26
CA PRO A 187 8.19 -1.98 58.02
C PRO A 187 8.47 -3.51 58.10
N THR A 188 9.61 -3.89 57.50
CA THR A 188 10.64 -4.92 57.79
C THR A 188 10.37 -6.23 58.49
N GLU A 189 11.03 -7.23 57.94
CA GLU A 189 11.68 -8.45 58.48
C GLU A 189 11.03 -9.80 58.20
N SER A 190 11.75 -10.58 57.42
CA SER A 190 12.40 -11.89 57.78
C SER A 190 11.56 -13.16 57.89
N CYS A 191 11.98 -14.12 57.09
CA CYS A 191 12.10 -15.60 57.37
C CYS A 191 10.96 -16.58 57.10
N CYS A 192 11.42 -17.63 56.37
CA CYS A 192 11.11 -19.06 56.46
C CYS A 192 9.83 -19.67 55.84
N VAL A 193 10.13 -20.35 54.74
CA VAL A 193 9.85 -21.79 54.44
C VAL A 193 8.64 -22.44 55.10
N LYS A 194 7.72 -22.97 54.31
CA LYS A 194 7.31 -24.38 54.35
C LYS A 194 6.37 -24.78 53.19
N GLU A 195 6.79 -25.86 52.54
CA GLU A 195 5.99 -26.77 51.71
C GLU A 195 4.73 -27.26 52.41
N TYR A 196 3.65 -27.47 51.65
CA TYR A 196 2.68 -28.52 51.95
C TYR A 196 2.02 -29.05 50.65
N GLU A 197 2.35 -30.31 50.37
CA GLU A 197 1.59 -31.23 49.51
C GLU A 197 0.23 -31.55 50.09
N ARG A 198 -0.76 -31.83 49.23
CA ARG A 198 -1.84 -32.83 49.42
C ARG A 198 -2.59 -33.01 48.08
N LYS A 199 -2.36 -34.13 47.40
CA LYS A 199 -3.05 -35.43 47.37
C LYS A 199 -4.56 -35.37 47.05
N ALA A 200 -4.85 -36.05 45.93
CA ALA A 200 -6.15 -36.43 45.39
C ALA A 200 -6.90 -37.42 46.31
N PRO A 201 -8.16 -37.69 46.02
CA PRO A 201 -8.58 -39.08 46.00
C PRO A 201 -9.31 -39.52 44.73
N VAL A 202 -9.06 -40.78 44.44
CA VAL A 202 -9.56 -41.68 43.40
C VAL A 202 -10.80 -42.42 43.92
N THR A 203 -11.71 -42.81 43.01
CA THR A 203 -12.29 -44.13 42.71
C THR A 203 -13.82 -44.15 42.60
N PRO A 204 -14.43 -45.23 42.11
CA PRO A 204 -14.11 -46.10 40.94
C PRO A 204 -15.33 -46.55 40.08
N VAL A 205 -15.03 -47.12 38.89
CA VAL A 205 -15.51 -48.35 38.25
C VAL A 205 -16.99 -48.52 37.85
N ASN A 206 -17.24 -48.84 36.56
CA ASN A 206 -17.61 -50.21 36.18
C ASN A 206 -17.48 -50.47 34.68
N GLU A 207 -17.01 -51.69 34.42
CA GLU A 207 -16.77 -52.39 33.16
C GLU A 207 -18.04 -52.74 32.37
N VAL A 208 -17.94 -52.89 31.06
CA VAL A 208 -18.43 -54.06 30.30
C VAL A 208 -17.67 -54.22 28.99
N SER A 209 -16.83 -55.26 28.93
CA SER A 209 -16.55 -56.31 27.93
C SER A 209 -17.08 -56.11 26.50
N SER A 210 -16.36 -56.26 25.41
CA SER A 210 -15.57 -57.34 24.79
C SER A 210 -15.51 -57.10 23.26
N LYS A 211 -14.42 -57.27 22.59
CA LYS A 211 -13.92 -58.40 21.79
C LYS A 211 -12.67 -58.05 21.01
N GLU A 212 -11.79 -59.00 21.04
CA GLU A 212 -10.51 -59.03 20.36
C GLU A 212 -10.64 -59.00 18.83
N GLU A 213 -9.70 -58.27 18.23
CA GLU A 213 -9.09 -58.71 16.96
C GLU A 213 -7.61 -58.32 16.95
N LYS A 214 -6.78 -59.30 16.57
CA LYS A 214 -5.34 -59.28 16.64
C LYS A 214 -4.75 -58.44 15.50
N GLU A 215 -3.88 -57.51 15.83
CA GLU A 215 -2.91 -57.01 14.83
C GLU A 215 -1.49 -57.06 15.40
N ALA A 216 -0.60 -57.43 14.47
CA ALA A 216 0.75 -57.88 14.73
C ALA A 216 1.66 -56.75 15.24
N VAL A 217 2.44 -57.06 16.24
CA VAL A 217 3.50 -56.24 16.81
C VAL A 217 4.67 -56.16 15.82
N ILE A 218 4.92 -55.01 15.24
CA ILE A 218 6.19 -54.66 14.59
C ILE A 218 7.02 -53.88 15.61
N LYS A 219 8.13 -54.43 16.04
CA LYS A 219 9.15 -53.78 16.86
C LYS A 219 9.79 -52.61 16.15
N PRO A 220 9.99 -51.44 16.77
CA PRO A 220 10.81 -50.39 16.18
C PRO A 220 12.30 -50.73 16.27
N LEU A 221 12.98 -50.59 15.14
CA LEU A 221 14.45 -50.56 15.05
C LEU A 221 14.99 -49.25 15.61
N PRO A 222 16.18 -49.23 16.19
CA PRO A 222 16.78 -48.04 16.75
C PRO A 222 17.12 -47.04 15.66
N LEU A 223 16.66 -45.79 15.81
CA LEU A 223 17.11 -44.66 15.01
C LEU A 223 18.55 -44.32 15.43
N GLU A 224 19.49 -44.54 14.52
CA GLU A 224 20.78 -43.90 14.55
C GLU A 224 20.58 -42.41 14.39
N GLN A 225 20.98 -41.63 15.40
CA GLN A 225 21.07 -40.19 15.34
C GLN A 225 22.23 -39.80 14.42
N SER A 226 21.92 -39.41 13.21
CA SER A 226 22.84 -38.62 12.39
C SER A 226 22.83 -37.16 12.89
N PRO A 227 23.98 -36.52 13.04
CA PRO A 227 24.04 -35.17 13.58
C PRO A 227 23.41 -34.18 12.62
N MET A 228 22.46 -33.38 13.12
CA MET A 228 21.98 -32.18 12.45
C MET A 228 23.17 -31.26 12.15
N THR A 229 23.49 -31.14 10.88
CA THR A 229 24.39 -30.08 10.41
C THR A 229 23.65 -28.75 10.51
N SER A 230 23.94 -28.01 11.56
CA SER A 230 23.59 -26.59 11.65
C SER A 230 24.37 -25.85 10.56
N PHE A 231 23.66 -25.17 9.66
CA PHE A 231 24.27 -24.22 8.76
C PHE A 231 24.89 -23.06 9.54
N VAL A 232 26.19 -23.08 9.73
CA VAL A 232 26.96 -21.93 10.22
C VAL A 232 27.32 -21.08 8.99
N VAL A 233 26.70 -19.91 8.88
CA VAL A 233 27.10 -18.89 7.90
C VAL A 233 28.32 -18.18 8.43
N GLY A 234 29.45 -18.45 7.83
CA GLY A 234 30.70 -17.71 7.99
C GLY A 234 31.70 -18.31 8.96
N ASP A 235 32.52 -19.21 8.46
CA ASP A 235 33.89 -19.31 8.93
C ASP A 235 34.80 -19.61 7.73
N SER A 236 35.81 -18.76 7.56
CA SER A 236 36.81 -18.90 6.53
C SER A 236 37.87 -19.86 7.03
N SER A 237 37.62 -21.14 6.88
CA SER A 237 38.70 -22.14 6.93
C SER A 237 38.56 -23.02 5.69
N SER A 238 39.66 -23.09 4.97
CA SER A 238 39.92 -23.90 3.81
C SER A 238 39.36 -25.34 3.97
N LEU A 239 38.33 -25.67 3.23
CA LEU A 239 37.97 -27.04 2.86
C LEU A 239 38.16 -27.17 1.36
N GLU A 240 39.24 -27.82 1.00
CA GLU A 240 39.50 -28.35 -0.31
C GLU A 240 38.36 -29.32 -0.63
N SER A 241 37.47 -28.96 -1.49
CA SER A 241 36.54 -29.89 -2.13
C SER A 241 37.22 -30.39 -3.41
N SER A 242 37.65 -31.63 -3.41
CA SER A 242 37.99 -32.35 -4.60
C SER A 242 36.75 -32.49 -5.48
N SER A 243 36.68 -31.74 -6.53
CA SER A 243 35.94 -32.06 -7.75
C SER A 243 36.99 -32.21 -8.84
N ASP A 244 37.20 -33.44 -9.27
CA ASP A 244 37.99 -33.79 -10.43
C ASP A 244 37.33 -33.15 -11.68
N GLU A 245 37.75 -31.96 -12.02
CA GLU A 245 37.73 -31.44 -13.37
C GLU A 245 39.19 -31.14 -13.74
N ASP A 246 39.74 -31.94 -14.68
CA ASP A 246 41.01 -31.70 -15.34
C ASP A 246 41.03 -30.34 -16.06
N GLY A 247 41.14 -29.28 -15.31
CA GLY A 247 41.43 -27.94 -15.78
C GLY A 247 42.88 -27.61 -15.46
N GLU A 248 43.72 -27.48 -16.49
CA GLU A 248 45.10 -26.95 -16.34
C GLU A 248 45.06 -25.72 -15.40
N LYS A 249 45.73 -25.85 -14.22
CA LYS A 249 45.94 -24.74 -13.29
C LYS A 249 46.83 -23.72 -13.99
N ILE A 250 46.21 -22.64 -14.46
CA ILE A 250 46.92 -21.51 -15.03
C ILE A 250 47.69 -20.81 -13.88
N GLU A 251 49.02 -20.88 -13.89
CA GLU A 251 49.86 -20.14 -12.97
C GLU A 251 49.81 -18.66 -13.33
N LEU A 252 49.20 -17.86 -12.48
CA LEU A 252 49.15 -16.41 -12.64
C LEU A 252 50.39 -15.80 -12.01
N PRO A 253 51.00 -14.75 -12.57
CA PRO A 253 52.19 -14.11 -12.01
C PRO A 253 51.90 -13.49 -10.65
N GLU A 254 52.83 -13.64 -9.72
CA GLU A 254 52.74 -13.04 -8.35
C GLU A 254 52.67 -11.51 -8.36
N GLN A 255 53.31 -10.86 -9.34
CA GLN A 255 53.24 -9.41 -9.50
C GLN A 255 52.34 -9.04 -10.68
N PRO A 256 51.43 -8.01 -10.52
CA PRO A 256 50.58 -7.59 -11.60
C PRO A 256 51.34 -6.97 -12.77
N ARG A 257 51.06 -7.45 -13.98
CA ARG A 257 51.67 -6.99 -15.24
C ARG A 257 51.28 -5.54 -15.60
N PRO A 258 52.02 -4.89 -16.51
CA PRO A 258 51.61 -3.56 -17.06
C PRO A 258 50.21 -3.59 -17.69
N VAL A 259 49.53 -2.44 -17.62
CA VAL A 259 48.15 -2.30 -18.13
C VAL A 259 48.04 -2.66 -19.60
N ASP A 260 49.02 -2.23 -20.43
CA ASP A 260 48.99 -2.48 -21.87
C ASP A 260 49.11 -3.98 -22.21
N GLU A 261 49.92 -4.72 -21.48
CA GLU A 261 50.04 -6.17 -21.60
C GLU A 261 48.75 -6.85 -21.20
N CYS A 262 48.12 -6.44 -20.07
CA CYS A 262 46.84 -6.92 -19.63
C CYS A 262 45.70 -6.67 -20.66
N VAL A 263 45.74 -5.53 -21.36
CA VAL A 263 44.80 -5.22 -22.44
C VAL A 263 45.00 -6.14 -23.63
N CYS A 264 46.27 -6.48 -23.99
CA CYS A 264 46.55 -7.45 -25.03
C CYS A 264 46.01 -8.83 -24.71
N ILE A 265 46.24 -9.31 -23.45
CA ILE A 265 45.72 -10.60 -22.97
C ILE A 265 44.21 -10.62 -22.99
N LEU A 266 43.55 -9.55 -22.51
CA LEU A 266 42.09 -9.46 -22.49
C LEU A 266 41.45 -9.52 -23.88
N LYS A 267 42.12 -8.94 -24.89
CA LYS A 267 41.64 -8.93 -26.28
C LYS A 267 41.99 -10.19 -27.07
N ASN A 268 42.87 -11.01 -26.56
CA ASN A 268 43.27 -12.27 -27.20
C ASN A 268 42.13 -13.29 -27.05
N PRO A 269 41.54 -13.82 -28.16
CA PRO A 269 40.46 -14.81 -28.09
C PRO A 269 40.83 -16.08 -27.36
N ASP A 270 42.11 -16.49 -27.42
CA ASP A 270 42.59 -17.72 -26.81
C ASP A 270 42.93 -17.59 -25.32
N GLN A 271 43.14 -16.38 -24.85
CA GLN A 271 43.55 -16.07 -23.48
C GLN A 271 42.37 -15.52 -22.64
N GLY A 272 41.97 -14.31 -22.93
CA GLY A 272 40.86 -13.66 -22.25
C GLY A 272 41.10 -13.38 -20.77
N ALA A 273 40.04 -13.07 -20.04
CA ALA A 273 40.12 -12.66 -18.64
C ALA A 273 40.59 -13.77 -17.67
N ARG A 274 40.51 -15.04 -18.05
CA ARG A 274 40.95 -16.18 -17.22
C ARG A 274 42.45 -16.16 -16.94
N PHE A 275 43.25 -15.51 -17.83
CA PHE A 275 44.70 -15.37 -17.68
C PHE A 275 45.12 -14.09 -16.94
N LEU A 276 44.17 -13.33 -16.42
CA LEU A 276 44.39 -12.11 -15.64
C LEU A 276 44.07 -12.35 -14.17
N SER A 277 44.97 -11.87 -13.29
CA SER A 277 44.67 -11.86 -11.86
C SER A 277 43.57 -10.83 -11.51
N ASP A 278 42.90 -11.01 -10.38
CA ASP A 278 41.88 -10.06 -9.92
C ASP A 278 42.44 -8.63 -9.76
N ALA A 279 43.70 -8.50 -9.35
CA ALA A 279 44.39 -7.22 -9.21
C ALA A 279 44.59 -6.53 -10.58
N GLU A 280 44.92 -7.30 -11.62
CA GLU A 280 45.05 -6.81 -12.99
C GLU A 280 43.74 -6.37 -13.55
N VAL A 281 42.67 -7.16 -13.34
CA VAL A 281 41.30 -6.80 -13.75
C VAL A 281 40.85 -5.51 -13.06
N ILE A 282 41.12 -5.33 -11.75
CA ILE A 282 40.80 -4.09 -11.04
C ILE A 282 41.56 -2.89 -11.63
N ARG A 283 42.83 -3.06 -12.03
CA ARG A 283 43.60 -2.00 -12.73
C ARG A 283 42.96 -1.65 -14.06
N LEU A 284 42.53 -2.66 -14.85
CA LEU A 284 41.86 -2.46 -16.13
C LEU A 284 40.50 -1.73 -15.97
N VAL A 285 39.75 -2.01 -14.92
CA VAL A 285 38.50 -1.28 -14.60
C VAL A 285 38.80 0.17 -14.21
N ASN A 286 39.81 0.41 -13.37
CA ASN A 286 40.22 1.75 -12.95
C ASN A 286 40.74 2.58 -14.12
N ALA A 287 41.46 1.95 -15.08
CA ALA A 287 41.93 2.55 -16.31
C ALA A 287 40.83 2.69 -17.40
N LYS A 288 39.56 2.30 -17.09
CA LYS A 288 38.39 2.35 -17.99
C LYS A 288 38.47 1.47 -19.25
N HIS A 289 39.34 0.46 -19.26
CA HIS A 289 39.38 -0.56 -20.32
C HIS A 289 38.25 -1.57 -20.16
N ILE A 290 37.84 -1.85 -18.94
CA ILE A 290 36.67 -2.68 -18.63
C ILE A 290 35.62 -1.82 -17.93
N PRO A 291 34.41 -1.66 -18.52
CA PRO A 291 33.29 -1.03 -17.81
C PRO A 291 32.87 -1.87 -16.59
N SER A 292 32.75 -1.28 -15.40
CA SER A 292 32.44 -2.00 -14.17
C SER A 292 31.12 -2.77 -14.23
N TYR A 293 30.13 -2.29 -15.01
CA TYR A 293 28.83 -2.95 -15.19
C TYR A 293 28.88 -4.18 -16.12
N LYS A 294 30.03 -4.43 -16.80
CA LYS A 294 30.25 -5.60 -17.68
C LYS A 294 31.12 -6.67 -17.04
N LEU A 295 31.51 -6.56 -15.79
CA LEU A 295 32.39 -7.52 -15.15
C LEU A 295 31.86 -8.95 -15.24
N GLU A 296 30.58 -9.15 -15.00
CA GLU A 296 29.96 -10.48 -15.03
C GLU A 296 29.96 -11.15 -16.42
N THR A 297 29.98 -10.34 -17.48
CA THR A 297 29.99 -10.82 -18.87
C THR A 297 31.38 -10.95 -19.46
N MET A 298 32.38 -10.30 -18.87
CA MET A 298 33.75 -10.27 -19.38
C MET A 298 34.68 -11.26 -18.67
N MET A 299 34.28 -11.71 -17.49
CA MET A 299 35.03 -12.77 -16.78
C MET A 299 34.56 -14.14 -17.26
N GLU A 300 35.39 -15.17 -17.00
CA GLU A 300 35.06 -16.56 -17.32
C GLU A 300 33.85 -17.09 -16.54
N SER A 301 33.61 -16.53 -15.37
CA SER A 301 32.39 -16.80 -14.61
C SER A 301 31.77 -15.49 -14.08
N PRO A 302 30.45 -15.35 -14.10
CA PRO A 302 29.76 -14.22 -13.51
C PRO A 302 30.05 -14.04 -12.02
N GLU A 303 30.23 -15.14 -11.28
CA GLU A 303 30.55 -15.13 -9.86
C GLU A 303 31.89 -14.43 -9.57
N ARG A 304 32.91 -14.68 -10.43
CA ARG A 304 34.20 -13.96 -10.32
C ARG A 304 34.04 -12.46 -10.58
N GLY A 305 33.22 -12.08 -11.58
CA GLY A 305 32.90 -10.67 -11.84
C GLY A 305 32.28 -9.98 -10.60
N VAL A 306 31.35 -10.65 -9.93
CA VAL A 306 30.75 -10.19 -8.66
C VAL A 306 31.82 -10.10 -7.55
N ALA A 307 32.70 -11.10 -7.41
CA ALA A 307 33.78 -11.12 -6.41
C ALA A 307 34.74 -9.93 -6.58
N ILE A 308 35.17 -9.66 -7.83
CA ILE A 308 36.04 -8.52 -8.18
C ILE A 308 35.36 -7.20 -7.83
N ARG A 309 34.08 -7.02 -8.19
CA ARG A 309 33.33 -5.82 -7.81
C ARG A 309 33.26 -5.62 -6.29
N ARG A 310 33.06 -6.69 -5.54
CA ARG A 310 33.07 -6.66 -4.07
C ARG A 310 34.43 -6.21 -3.54
N LYS A 311 35.55 -6.71 -4.06
CA LYS A 311 36.91 -6.27 -3.70
C LYS A 311 37.09 -4.76 -3.96
N MET A 312 36.68 -4.28 -5.13
CA MET A 312 36.73 -2.87 -5.49
C MET A 312 35.88 -2.00 -4.57
N LEU A 313 34.68 -2.49 -4.19
CA LEU A 313 33.77 -1.77 -3.30
C LEU A 313 34.31 -1.72 -1.87
N SER A 314 34.81 -2.86 -1.35
CA SER A 314 35.38 -2.95 0.01
C SER A 314 36.50 -1.94 0.25
N GLY A 315 37.35 -1.68 -0.79
CA GLY A 315 38.41 -0.67 -0.70
C GLY A 315 37.89 0.79 -0.68
N LYS A 316 36.61 1.03 -0.97
CA LYS A 316 35.97 2.37 -0.96
C LYS A 316 35.06 2.59 0.24
N LEU A 317 34.75 1.54 1.01
CA LEU A 317 33.88 1.64 2.17
C LEU A 317 34.67 2.08 3.41
N PRO A 318 34.03 2.84 4.34
CA PRO A 318 34.64 3.22 5.61
C PRO A 318 35.08 2.00 6.45
N GLN A 319 34.33 0.89 6.30
CA GLN A 319 34.68 -0.41 6.89
C GLN A 319 34.75 -1.43 5.77
N SER A 320 35.91 -1.95 5.44
CA SER A 320 36.12 -2.93 4.37
C SER A 320 35.33 -4.24 4.58
N SER A 321 35.04 -4.58 5.85
CA SER A 321 34.24 -5.76 6.23
C SER A 321 32.73 -5.58 6.12
N ALA A 322 32.22 -4.39 5.79
CA ALA A 322 30.78 -4.08 5.82
C ALA A 322 29.91 -5.02 4.96
N ILE A 323 30.43 -5.54 3.86
CA ILE A 323 29.71 -6.46 2.97
C ILE A 323 30.10 -7.93 3.16
N GLN A 324 30.87 -8.26 4.20
CA GLN A 324 31.37 -9.62 4.43
C GLN A 324 30.22 -10.63 4.58
N ASN A 325 29.18 -10.26 5.35
CA ASN A 325 28.01 -11.11 5.62
C ASN A 325 26.95 -11.09 4.50
N LEU A 326 27.17 -10.34 3.41
CA LEU A 326 26.28 -10.39 2.25
C LEU A 326 26.68 -11.59 1.38
N PRO A 327 25.85 -12.64 1.26
CA PRO A 327 26.17 -13.83 0.47
C PRO A 327 26.24 -13.49 -1.02
N TYR A 328 27.18 -14.16 -1.75
CA TYR A 328 27.34 -13.97 -3.19
C TYR A 328 27.73 -15.25 -3.94
N LYS A 329 28.23 -16.28 -3.24
CA LYS A 329 28.62 -17.57 -3.83
C LYS A 329 27.40 -18.47 -4.05
N ASN A 330 27.54 -19.42 -4.97
CA ASN A 330 26.53 -20.46 -5.23
C ASN A 330 25.17 -19.89 -5.72
N TYR A 331 25.19 -18.78 -6.48
CA TYR A 331 24.02 -18.18 -7.07
C TYR A 331 24.12 -18.14 -8.60
N ASN A 332 23.04 -18.50 -9.29
CA ASN A 332 23.03 -18.48 -10.75
C ASN A 332 22.87 -17.06 -11.29
N TYR A 333 23.97 -16.34 -11.43
CA TYR A 333 23.99 -14.97 -11.93
C TYR A 333 23.60 -14.84 -13.40
N SER A 334 23.65 -15.91 -14.19
CA SER A 334 23.20 -15.86 -15.60
C SER A 334 21.72 -15.53 -15.74
N LEU A 335 20.90 -15.87 -14.73
CA LEU A 335 19.48 -15.52 -14.68
C LEU A 335 19.22 -14.09 -14.23
N VAL A 336 20.23 -13.43 -13.64
CA VAL A 336 20.12 -12.06 -13.14
C VAL A 336 20.53 -11.05 -14.21
N MET A 337 21.61 -11.38 -14.94
CA MET A 337 22.20 -10.47 -15.93
C MET A 337 21.23 -10.11 -17.04
N GLY A 338 21.06 -8.79 -17.27
CA GLY A 338 20.15 -8.26 -18.27
C GLY A 338 18.66 -8.44 -18.00
N ALA A 339 18.28 -8.99 -16.84
CA ALA A 339 16.90 -9.30 -16.50
C ALA A 339 16.42 -8.69 -15.18
N CYS A 340 17.25 -8.73 -14.11
CA CYS A 340 16.79 -8.43 -12.75
C CYS A 340 17.58 -7.31 -12.06
N CYS A 341 18.92 -7.32 -12.16
CA CYS A 341 19.78 -6.41 -11.40
C CYS A 341 21.13 -6.22 -12.10
N GLU A 342 21.63 -4.99 -12.07
CA GLU A 342 22.95 -4.61 -12.57
C GLU A 342 23.91 -4.33 -11.41
N ASN A 343 25.23 -4.34 -11.69
CA ASN A 343 26.30 -4.09 -10.71
C ASN A 343 26.16 -4.97 -9.46
N VAL A 344 25.90 -6.24 -9.64
CA VAL A 344 25.59 -7.18 -8.57
C VAL A 344 26.75 -7.33 -7.60
N ILE A 345 26.47 -7.29 -6.29
CA ILE A 345 27.44 -7.49 -5.20
C ILE A 345 27.07 -8.68 -4.30
N GLY A 346 25.97 -9.35 -4.59
CA GLY A 346 25.45 -10.46 -3.82
C GLY A 346 23.95 -10.56 -3.89
N TYR A 347 23.35 -11.35 -3.01
CA TYR A 347 21.91 -11.53 -2.93
C TYR A 347 21.44 -11.42 -1.48
N MET A 348 20.16 -11.04 -1.29
CA MET A 348 19.56 -10.90 0.03
C MET A 348 18.68 -12.13 0.32
N PRO A 349 19.05 -13.00 1.26
CA PRO A 349 18.19 -14.10 1.69
C PRO A 349 17.04 -13.57 2.53
N ILE A 350 15.81 -13.81 2.09
CA ILE A 350 14.58 -13.49 2.82
C ILE A 350 13.89 -14.79 3.19
N PRO A 351 13.49 -15.00 4.45
CA PRO A 351 12.76 -16.21 4.85
C PRO A 351 11.45 -16.36 4.08
N VAL A 352 11.14 -17.59 3.66
CA VAL A 352 9.90 -17.94 2.99
C VAL A 352 9.10 -18.88 3.88
N GLY A 353 7.91 -18.45 4.29
CA GLY A 353 6.95 -19.30 4.96
C GLY A 353 5.83 -19.74 4.01
N VAL A 354 4.94 -20.59 4.50
CA VAL A 354 3.76 -21.04 3.76
C VAL A 354 2.49 -20.82 4.57
N ALA A 355 1.49 -20.23 3.93
CA ALA A 355 0.13 -20.13 4.45
C ALA A 355 -0.80 -21.06 3.66
N GLY A 356 -1.71 -21.74 4.36
CA GLY A 356 -2.67 -22.63 3.70
C GLY A 356 -3.02 -23.86 4.55
N PRO A 357 -3.79 -24.81 3.99
CA PRO A 357 -4.35 -24.75 2.65
C PRO A 357 -5.39 -23.62 2.49
N LEU A 358 -5.28 -22.89 1.39
CA LEU A 358 -6.28 -21.94 0.92
C LEU A 358 -7.21 -22.66 -0.08
N LEU A 359 -8.44 -22.89 0.30
CA LEU A 359 -9.44 -23.45 -0.60
C LEU A 359 -10.05 -22.32 -1.45
N LEU A 360 -9.73 -22.31 -2.73
CA LEU A 360 -10.15 -21.30 -3.70
C LEU A 360 -10.72 -21.96 -4.97
N ASN A 361 -11.96 -21.64 -5.33
CA ASN A 361 -12.63 -22.22 -6.50
C ASN A 361 -12.53 -23.76 -6.54
N ASN A 362 -12.71 -24.41 -5.38
CA ASN A 362 -12.61 -25.86 -5.17
C ASN A 362 -11.21 -26.46 -5.38
N LYS A 363 -10.16 -25.64 -5.39
CA LYS A 363 -8.76 -26.08 -5.40
C LYS A 363 -8.05 -25.62 -4.13
N GLU A 364 -7.18 -26.46 -3.59
CA GLU A 364 -6.32 -26.13 -2.45
C GLU A 364 -4.98 -25.59 -2.92
N PHE A 365 -4.55 -24.49 -2.29
CA PHE A 365 -3.26 -23.87 -2.55
C PHE A 365 -2.45 -23.73 -1.28
N GLN A 366 -1.15 -24.02 -1.36
CA GLN A 366 -0.17 -23.69 -0.34
C GLN A 366 0.55 -22.43 -0.80
N VAL A 367 0.31 -21.31 -0.11
CA VAL A 367 0.74 -19.98 -0.58
C VAL A 367 2.10 -19.62 0.01
N PRO A 368 3.17 -19.50 -0.82
CA PRO A 368 4.47 -19.05 -0.35
C PRO A 368 4.44 -17.54 -0.02
N MET A 369 5.02 -17.20 1.12
CA MET A 369 5.08 -15.83 1.61
C MET A 369 6.50 -15.52 2.08
N ALA A 370 7.20 -14.60 1.40
CA ALA A 370 8.53 -14.12 1.78
C ALA A 370 8.39 -12.86 2.64
N THR A 371 8.81 -12.93 3.90
CA THR A 371 8.62 -11.82 4.84
C THR A 371 9.63 -11.86 5.98
N THR A 372 9.88 -10.70 6.56
CA THR A 372 10.61 -10.51 7.83
C THR A 372 9.69 -10.04 8.95
N GLU A 373 8.38 -9.91 8.69
CA GLU A 373 7.38 -9.54 9.69
C GLU A 373 6.91 -10.78 10.47
N GLY A 374 7.14 -10.77 11.76
CA GLY A 374 6.67 -11.84 12.65
C GLY A 374 5.14 -11.94 12.67
N CYS A 375 4.61 -13.14 12.77
CA CYS A 375 3.20 -13.48 12.81
C CYS A 375 2.41 -13.30 11.49
N LEU A 376 2.95 -12.69 10.43
CA LEU A 376 2.20 -12.45 9.19
C LEU A 376 1.71 -13.77 8.59
N VAL A 377 2.62 -14.75 8.40
CA VAL A 377 2.29 -16.05 7.82
C VAL A 377 1.31 -16.83 8.70
N ALA A 378 1.53 -16.84 10.03
CA ALA A 378 0.64 -17.51 10.98
C ALA A 378 -0.77 -16.89 11.02
N SER A 379 -0.85 -15.56 10.93
CA SER A 379 -2.12 -14.84 10.86
C SER A 379 -2.86 -15.20 9.56
N THR A 380 -2.19 -15.15 8.42
CA THR A 380 -2.77 -15.50 7.12
C THR A 380 -3.24 -16.96 7.13
N ASN A 381 -2.45 -17.87 7.70
CA ASN A 381 -2.80 -19.29 7.83
C ASN A 381 -4.09 -19.49 8.63
N ARG A 382 -4.30 -18.72 9.72
CA ARG A 382 -5.57 -18.77 10.49
C ARG A 382 -6.75 -18.33 9.62
N GLY A 383 -6.59 -17.30 8.78
CA GLY A 383 -7.61 -16.87 7.84
C GLY A 383 -7.92 -17.93 6.78
N CYS A 384 -6.89 -18.57 6.20
CA CYS A 384 -7.06 -19.69 5.27
C CYS A 384 -7.87 -20.83 5.90
N ARG A 385 -7.56 -21.18 7.16
CA ARG A 385 -8.32 -22.19 7.91
C ARG A 385 -9.78 -21.80 8.10
N ALA A 386 -10.07 -20.54 8.43
CA ALA A 386 -11.45 -20.09 8.60
C ALA A 386 -12.22 -20.16 7.27
N ILE A 387 -11.62 -19.75 6.17
CA ILE A 387 -12.19 -19.82 4.82
C ILE A 387 -12.44 -21.29 4.43
N MET A 388 -11.46 -22.17 4.65
CA MET A 388 -11.60 -23.60 4.34
C MET A 388 -12.77 -24.23 5.12
N LEU A 389 -12.91 -23.93 6.41
CA LEU A 389 -14.00 -24.43 7.25
C LEU A 389 -15.35 -23.82 6.87
N GLY A 390 -15.37 -22.68 6.20
CA GLY A 390 -16.54 -22.03 5.62
C GLY A 390 -17.00 -22.61 4.28
N GLY A 391 -16.24 -23.56 3.70
CA GLY A 391 -16.55 -24.14 2.40
C GLY A 391 -15.69 -23.60 1.27
N GLY A 392 -14.72 -22.73 1.56
CA GLY A 392 -13.79 -22.16 0.60
C GLY A 392 -14.16 -20.73 0.15
N ALA A 393 -13.29 -20.17 -0.67
CA ALA A 393 -13.50 -18.88 -1.30
C ALA A 393 -13.83 -19.04 -2.78
N HIS A 394 -14.60 -18.08 -3.30
CA HIS A 394 -14.89 -17.97 -4.74
C HIS A 394 -14.28 -16.69 -5.29
N SER A 395 -13.74 -16.73 -6.50
CA SER A 395 -13.14 -15.56 -7.13
C SER A 395 -13.47 -15.45 -8.62
N ARG A 396 -13.44 -14.21 -9.13
CA ARG A 396 -13.57 -13.91 -10.56
C ARG A 396 -12.59 -12.81 -10.94
N VAL A 397 -12.02 -12.96 -12.14
CA VAL A 397 -11.30 -11.88 -12.81
C VAL A 397 -12.33 -11.00 -13.50
N LEU A 398 -12.38 -9.73 -13.12
CA LEU A 398 -13.33 -8.74 -13.64
C LEU A 398 -12.80 -8.08 -14.91
N ALA A 399 -11.49 -7.79 -14.93
CA ALA A 399 -10.83 -7.18 -16.07
C ALA A 399 -9.35 -7.61 -16.14
N ASP A 400 -8.80 -7.55 -17.35
CA ASP A 400 -7.39 -7.83 -17.63
C ASP A 400 -6.89 -6.79 -18.63
N GLY A 401 -6.08 -5.86 -18.16
CA GLY A 401 -5.55 -4.78 -18.99
C GLY A 401 -4.45 -4.00 -18.32
N MET A 402 -3.22 -4.25 -18.75
CA MET A 402 -2.05 -3.46 -18.35
C MET A 402 -2.02 -2.16 -19.12
N THR A 403 -1.45 -1.09 -18.56
CA THR A 403 -1.54 0.23 -19.17
C THR A 403 -0.20 0.92 -19.41
N ARG A 404 -0.16 1.75 -20.46
CA ARG A 404 0.89 2.73 -20.75
C ARG A 404 0.22 4.06 -21.10
N GLY A 405 0.77 5.17 -20.60
CA GLY A 405 0.16 6.49 -20.75
C GLY A 405 1.16 7.52 -21.26
N PRO A 406 1.43 7.58 -22.59
CA PRO A 406 2.25 8.61 -23.19
C PRO A 406 1.62 9.99 -23.08
N VAL A 407 2.46 11.01 -23.24
CA VAL A 407 2.05 12.39 -23.45
C VAL A 407 2.60 12.90 -24.77
N VAL A 408 1.72 13.49 -25.57
CA VAL A 408 2.03 14.13 -26.83
C VAL A 408 1.64 15.61 -26.77
N ARG A 409 2.27 16.44 -27.58
CA ARG A 409 2.01 17.88 -27.67
C ARG A 409 1.62 18.25 -29.07
N LEU A 410 0.61 19.10 -29.20
CA LEU A 410 0.12 19.69 -30.44
C LEU A 410 0.42 21.22 -30.47
N PRO A 411 0.33 21.87 -31.63
CA PRO A 411 0.54 23.32 -31.73
C PRO A 411 -0.46 24.15 -30.93
N SER A 412 -1.74 23.72 -30.88
CA SER A 412 -2.78 24.37 -30.13
C SER A 412 -3.61 23.39 -29.28
N ALA A 413 -4.44 23.90 -28.39
CA ALA A 413 -5.41 23.10 -27.63
C ALA A 413 -6.57 22.60 -28.52
N CYS A 414 -6.90 23.31 -29.57
CA CYS A 414 -7.91 22.88 -30.55
C CYS A 414 -7.43 21.67 -31.34
N ASP A 415 -6.17 21.70 -31.82
CA ASP A 415 -5.57 20.54 -32.50
C ASP A 415 -5.50 19.34 -31.60
N ALA A 416 -5.19 19.54 -30.30
CA ALA A 416 -5.21 18.47 -29.31
C ALA A 416 -6.63 17.87 -29.12
N ALA A 417 -7.68 18.69 -29.20
CA ALA A 417 -9.05 18.24 -29.14
C ALA A 417 -9.50 17.50 -30.43
N GLU A 418 -9.03 17.92 -31.60
CA GLU A 418 -9.25 17.23 -32.87
C GLU A 418 -8.61 15.84 -32.87
N VAL A 419 -7.34 15.75 -32.49
CA VAL A 419 -6.65 14.46 -32.37
C VAL A 419 -7.34 13.55 -31.34
N LYS A 420 -7.81 14.11 -30.22
CA LYS A 420 -8.62 13.34 -29.26
C LYS A 420 -9.89 12.80 -29.90
N THR A 421 -10.65 13.62 -30.61
CA THR A 421 -11.90 13.21 -31.26
C THR A 421 -11.63 12.10 -32.29
N TRP A 422 -10.54 12.20 -33.05
CA TRP A 422 -10.13 11.16 -33.98
C TRP A 422 -9.76 9.86 -33.24
N LEU A 423 -8.99 9.93 -32.17
CA LEU A 423 -8.63 8.75 -31.36
C LEU A 423 -9.82 8.06 -30.70
N ASP A 424 -10.85 8.83 -30.34
CA ASP A 424 -12.09 8.30 -29.74
C ASP A 424 -13.04 7.73 -30.82
N SER A 425 -12.79 7.98 -32.12
CA SER A 425 -13.53 7.39 -33.22
C SER A 425 -13.20 5.91 -33.43
N ALA A 426 -14.13 5.17 -34.06
CA ALA A 426 -13.91 3.77 -34.38
C ALA A 426 -12.77 3.56 -35.39
N GLU A 427 -12.58 4.52 -36.32
CA GLU A 427 -11.52 4.51 -37.32
C GLU A 427 -10.16 4.75 -36.67
N GLY A 428 -10.01 5.82 -35.88
CA GLY A 428 -8.78 6.14 -35.18
C GLY A 428 -8.37 5.04 -34.22
N PHE A 429 -9.30 4.49 -33.44
CA PHE A 429 -9.05 3.36 -32.58
C PHE A 429 -8.53 2.15 -33.37
N LYS A 430 -9.11 1.84 -34.52
CA LYS A 430 -8.70 0.71 -35.37
C LYS A 430 -7.28 0.90 -35.89
N VAL A 431 -6.94 2.08 -36.41
CA VAL A 431 -5.60 2.40 -36.89
C VAL A 431 -4.56 2.24 -35.78
N MET A 432 -4.85 2.78 -34.61
CA MET A 432 -3.97 2.65 -33.44
C MET A 432 -3.82 1.20 -32.98
N LYS A 433 -4.93 0.45 -32.98
CA LYS A 433 -4.92 -0.97 -32.60
C LYS A 433 -4.12 -1.82 -33.57
N ASP A 434 -4.30 -1.65 -34.86
CA ASP A 434 -3.58 -2.41 -35.89
C ASP A 434 -2.07 -2.16 -35.79
N ALA A 435 -1.66 -0.92 -35.60
CA ALA A 435 -0.26 -0.55 -35.39
C ALA A 435 0.31 -1.16 -34.09
N PHE A 436 -0.41 -1.06 -32.99
CA PHE A 436 -0.02 -1.62 -31.68
C PHE A 436 0.09 -3.14 -31.74
N ASP A 437 -0.93 -3.84 -32.21
CA ASP A 437 -1.06 -5.30 -32.22
C ASP A 437 -0.03 -5.96 -33.15
N SER A 438 0.51 -5.22 -34.15
CA SER A 438 1.56 -5.70 -35.07
C SER A 438 2.88 -6.04 -34.36
N THR A 439 3.11 -5.49 -33.16
CA THR A 439 4.41 -5.61 -32.46
C THR A 439 4.57 -6.87 -31.63
N SER A 440 3.49 -7.54 -31.30
CA SER A 440 3.50 -8.71 -30.41
C SER A 440 2.38 -9.69 -30.74
N ARG A 441 2.61 -10.99 -30.48
CA ARG A 441 1.56 -12.02 -30.56
C ARG A 441 0.64 -12.02 -29.34
N PHE A 442 1.08 -11.49 -28.20
CA PHE A 442 0.39 -11.56 -26.91
C PHE A 442 -0.22 -10.23 -26.49
N ALA A 443 0.47 -9.09 -26.76
CA ALA A 443 -0.09 -7.79 -26.46
C ALA A 443 -1.22 -7.47 -27.46
N ARG A 444 -2.40 -7.16 -26.96
CA ARG A 444 -3.60 -6.83 -27.73
C ARG A 444 -4.25 -5.59 -27.12
N LEU A 445 -4.27 -4.50 -27.89
CA LEU A 445 -4.90 -3.25 -27.48
C LEU A 445 -6.42 -3.47 -27.30
N GLY A 446 -6.91 -3.20 -26.11
CA GLY A 446 -8.32 -3.33 -25.78
C GLY A 446 -9.05 -1.99 -25.71
N ARG A 447 -8.38 -0.94 -25.20
CA ARG A 447 -8.99 0.37 -24.99
C ARG A 447 -7.94 1.48 -25.11
N LEU A 448 -8.37 2.65 -25.61
CA LEU A 448 -7.70 3.92 -25.46
C LEU A 448 -8.54 4.84 -24.58
N GLN A 449 -7.89 5.61 -23.73
CA GLN A 449 -8.52 6.65 -22.93
C GLN A 449 -7.69 7.92 -23.08
N THR A 450 -8.32 9.01 -23.51
CA THR A 450 -7.65 10.25 -23.85
C THR A 450 -8.06 11.39 -22.92
N SER A 451 -7.11 12.26 -22.58
CA SER A 451 -7.34 13.46 -21.77
C SER A 451 -6.50 14.63 -22.27
N VAL A 452 -7.12 15.79 -22.43
CA VAL A 452 -6.47 17.01 -22.91
C VAL A 452 -6.15 17.93 -21.73
N ALA A 453 -4.94 18.48 -21.72
CA ALA A 453 -4.54 19.55 -20.80
C ALA A 453 -3.77 20.63 -21.59
N GLY A 454 -4.48 21.68 -22.03
CA GLY A 454 -3.95 22.69 -22.94
C GLY A 454 -3.47 22.05 -24.24
N LYS A 455 -2.23 22.30 -24.63
CA LYS A 455 -1.62 21.73 -25.85
C LYS A 455 -1.19 20.27 -25.71
N ASN A 456 -1.28 19.68 -24.49
CA ASN A 456 -0.85 18.32 -24.25
C ASN A 456 -2.04 17.38 -24.29
N LEU A 457 -1.86 16.24 -24.97
CA LEU A 457 -2.81 15.14 -25.01
C LEU A 457 -2.17 13.93 -24.33
N TYR A 458 -2.84 13.39 -23.34
CA TYR A 458 -2.48 12.18 -22.62
C TYR A 458 -3.30 11.03 -23.17
N ILE A 459 -2.63 9.92 -23.53
CA ILE A 459 -3.26 8.76 -24.16
C ILE A 459 -2.97 7.53 -23.31
N ARG A 460 -3.97 6.97 -22.65
CA ARG A 460 -3.83 5.76 -21.83
C ARG A 460 -4.17 4.54 -22.67
N PHE A 461 -3.14 3.82 -23.09
CA PHE A 461 -3.26 2.52 -23.76
C PHE A 461 -3.54 1.45 -22.70
N GLN A 462 -4.56 0.63 -22.93
CA GLN A 462 -4.88 -0.55 -22.10
C GLN A 462 -4.83 -1.79 -22.97
N SER A 463 -3.99 -2.76 -22.58
CA SER A 463 -3.70 -3.95 -23.38
C SER A 463 -3.66 -5.21 -22.53
N LYS A 464 -4.18 -6.32 -23.07
CA LYS A 464 -3.89 -7.65 -22.55
C LYS A 464 -2.42 -7.98 -22.86
N THR A 465 -1.77 -8.75 -21.98
CA THR A 465 -0.35 -9.08 -22.07
C THR A 465 -0.05 -10.58 -21.90
N GLY A 466 -1.09 -11.42 -21.87
CA GLY A 466 -0.96 -12.83 -21.57
C GLY A 466 -0.45 -13.08 -20.15
N ASP A 467 0.46 -14.01 -19.98
CA ASP A 467 1.03 -14.39 -18.69
C ASP A 467 2.19 -13.50 -18.22
N ALA A 468 2.62 -12.55 -19.04
CA ALA A 468 3.58 -11.55 -18.62
C ALA A 468 2.88 -10.33 -17.98
N MET A 469 3.54 -9.65 -17.04
CA MET A 469 3.10 -8.33 -16.58
C MET A 469 3.08 -7.31 -17.73
N GLY A 470 4.02 -7.40 -18.67
CA GLY A 470 3.92 -6.91 -20.03
C GLY A 470 4.34 -5.47 -20.29
N MET A 471 4.98 -4.76 -19.35
CA MET A 471 5.35 -3.34 -19.53
C MET A 471 6.19 -3.08 -20.78
N ASN A 472 7.18 -3.92 -21.07
CA ASN A 472 8.04 -3.77 -22.26
C ASN A 472 7.26 -4.01 -23.55
N MET A 473 6.36 -4.99 -23.57
CA MET A 473 5.52 -5.26 -24.73
C MET A 473 4.58 -4.10 -25.03
N ILE A 474 3.94 -3.54 -24.00
CA ILE A 474 3.03 -2.41 -24.15
C ILE A 474 3.82 -1.17 -24.59
N SER A 475 5.01 -0.91 -24.03
CA SER A 475 5.84 0.22 -24.43
C SER A 475 6.18 0.15 -25.92
N LYS A 476 6.62 -1.02 -26.41
CA LYS A 476 6.91 -1.24 -27.83
C LYS A 476 5.67 -1.05 -28.72
N GLY A 477 4.51 -1.57 -28.30
CA GLY A 477 3.25 -1.35 -29.00
C GLY A 477 2.83 0.10 -29.04
N THR A 478 2.97 0.81 -27.90
CA THR A 478 2.67 2.24 -27.78
C THR A 478 3.57 3.07 -28.69
N GLU A 479 4.88 2.82 -28.71
CA GLU A 479 5.83 3.54 -29.62
C GLU A 479 5.44 3.37 -31.07
N LYS A 480 5.11 2.16 -31.51
CA LYS A 480 4.66 1.91 -32.88
C LYS A 480 3.34 2.62 -33.22
N ALA A 481 2.38 2.58 -32.26
CA ALA A 481 1.12 3.29 -32.43
C ALA A 481 1.31 4.82 -32.47
N LEU A 482 2.20 5.38 -31.63
CA LEU A 482 2.54 6.80 -31.66
C LEU A 482 3.23 7.21 -32.96
N SER A 483 4.10 6.36 -33.51
CA SER A 483 4.71 6.61 -34.85
C SER A 483 3.62 6.67 -35.93
N ARG A 484 2.63 5.78 -35.86
CA ARG A 484 1.49 5.81 -36.83
C ARG A 484 0.62 7.06 -36.62
N LEU A 485 0.40 7.48 -35.35
CA LEU A 485 -0.29 8.73 -35.06
C LEU A 485 0.42 9.98 -35.62
N GLN A 486 1.76 9.99 -35.60
CA GLN A 486 2.54 11.07 -36.19
C GLN A 486 2.47 11.11 -37.72
N GLU A 487 2.23 9.97 -38.38
CA GLU A 487 1.98 9.91 -39.82
C GLU A 487 0.63 10.57 -40.18
N GLU A 488 -0.41 10.41 -39.33
CA GLU A 488 -1.71 11.05 -39.49
C GLU A 488 -1.71 12.54 -39.12
N PHE A 489 -0.93 12.89 -38.08
CA PHE A 489 -0.82 14.24 -37.52
C PHE A 489 0.66 14.66 -37.46
N PRO A 490 1.27 15.16 -38.56
CA PRO A 490 2.70 15.46 -38.62
C PRO A 490 3.18 16.54 -37.63
N GLU A 491 2.29 17.40 -37.16
CA GLU A 491 2.59 18.47 -36.20
C GLU A 491 2.61 17.97 -34.73
N LEU A 492 2.29 16.70 -34.51
CA LEU A 492 2.30 16.08 -33.21
C LEU A 492 3.69 15.74 -32.75
N HIS A 493 4.08 16.19 -31.56
CA HIS A 493 5.34 15.85 -30.92
C HIS A 493 5.13 14.88 -29.75
N VAL A 494 5.81 13.73 -29.80
CA VAL A 494 5.84 12.80 -28.66
C VAL A 494 6.82 13.33 -27.61
N LEU A 495 6.31 13.77 -26.45
CA LEU A 495 7.13 14.25 -25.34
C LEU A 495 7.73 13.10 -24.53
N ALA A 496 6.92 12.10 -24.21
CA ALA A 496 7.36 10.91 -23.47
C ALA A 496 6.41 9.75 -23.70
N VAL A 497 6.95 8.52 -23.76
CA VAL A 497 6.16 7.28 -23.78
C VAL A 497 5.45 7.04 -22.46
N SER A 498 5.91 7.67 -21.39
CA SER A 498 5.22 7.68 -20.09
C SER A 498 5.04 9.12 -19.59
N GLY A 499 3.83 9.65 -19.74
CA GLY A 499 3.38 10.92 -19.17
C GLY A 499 2.72 10.78 -17.79
N ASN A 500 2.96 9.67 -17.07
CA ASN A 500 2.33 9.31 -15.82
C ASN A 500 0.80 9.12 -15.86
N TYR A 501 0.17 9.17 -17.00
CA TYR A 501 -1.26 8.89 -17.13
C TYR A 501 -1.60 7.37 -17.01
N CYS A 502 -0.59 6.51 -17.07
CA CYS A 502 -0.64 5.10 -16.64
C CYS A 502 -0.47 4.93 -15.13
N THR A 503 0.10 5.93 -14.45
CA THR A 503 0.41 5.96 -13.01
C THR A 503 1.12 4.71 -12.50
N ASP A 504 2.15 4.31 -13.25
CA ASP A 504 3.00 3.18 -12.89
C ASP A 504 3.73 3.43 -11.56
N LYS A 505 3.62 2.50 -10.61
CA LYS A 505 4.30 2.54 -9.29
C LYS A 505 3.94 3.77 -8.42
N LYS A 506 2.75 4.32 -8.60
CA LYS A 506 2.24 5.47 -7.85
C LYS A 506 0.78 5.26 -7.45
N PRO A 507 0.35 5.70 -6.24
CA PRO A 507 -1.05 5.68 -5.87
C PRO A 507 -1.82 6.69 -6.73
N ALA A 508 -2.93 6.27 -7.36
CA ALA A 508 -3.73 7.14 -8.19
C ALA A 508 -5.16 6.68 -8.33
N ALA A 509 -6.09 7.64 -8.36
CA ALA A 509 -7.51 7.39 -8.50
C ALA A 509 -7.86 6.66 -9.81
N ILE A 510 -7.17 6.96 -10.92
CA ILE A 510 -7.43 6.30 -12.20
C ILE A 510 -7.19 4.79 -12.16
N ASN A 511 -6.17 4.32 -11.42
CA ASN A 511 -5.91 2.89 -11.26
C ASN A 511 -6.92 2.25 -10.29
N TRP A 512 -7.40 2.99 -9.30
CA TRP A 512 -8.45 2.54 -8.39
C TRP A 512 -9.79 2.37 -9.10
N ILE A 513 -10.16 3.31 -10.00
CA ILE A 513 -11.46 3.34 -10.68
C ILE A 513 -11.45 2.45 -11.93
N GLU A 514 -10.45 2.62 -12.80
CA GLU A 514 -10.36 1.98 -14.12
C GLU A 514 -9.60 0.65 -14.11
N GLY A 515 -8.87 0.38 -13.03
CA GLY A 515 -8.00 -0.78 -12.91
C GLY A 515 -6.68 -0.64 -13.67
N ARG A 516 -5.72 -1.51 -13.33
CA ARG A 516 -4.44 -1.68 -14.03
C ARG A 516 -3.89 -3.08 -13.77
N GLY A 517 -3.58 -3.86 -14.83
CA GLY A 517 -3.27 -5.28 -14.69
C GLY A 517 -4.52 -6.12 -14.56
N LYS A 518 -4.58 -6.99 -13.56
CA LYS A 518 -5.75 -7.85 -13.30
C LYS A 518 -6.65 -7.20 -12.24
N SER A 519 -7.94 -7.11 -12.53
CA SER A 519 -8.97 -6.73 -11.56
C SER A 519 -9.65 -8.01 -11.07
N VAL A 520 -9.66 -8.22 -9.76
CA VAL A 520 -10.18 -9.46 -9.15
C VAL A 520 -11.11 -9.14 -8.00
N VAL A 521 -12.19 -9.89 -7.91
CA VAL A 521 -13.04 -9.97 -6.72
C VAL A 521 -12.98 -11.39 -6.16
N CYS A 522 -12.94 -11.51 -4.84
CA CYS A 522 -13.13 -12.77 -4.15
C CYS A 522 -14.07 -12.59 -2.95
N GLU A 523 -14.75 -13.68 -2.59
CA GLU A 523 -15.72 -13.73 -1.51
C GLU A 523 -15.70 -15.06 -0.78
N ALA A 524 -16.15 -15.05 0.47
CA ALA A 524 -16.38 -16.26 1.27
C ALA A 524 -17.48 -16.04 2.30
N ILE A 525 -18.18 -17.13 2.66
CA ILE A 525 -19.11 -17.14 3.79
C ILE A 525 -18.47 -17.94 4.92
N ILE A 526 -18.36 -17.31 6.08
CA ILE A 526 -17.76 -17.92 7.28
C ILE A 526 -18.88 -18.17 8.31
N PRO A 527 -19.19 -19.44 8.62
CA PRO A 527 -20.23 -19.74 9.57
C PRO A 527 -19.95 -19.14 10.97
N ALA A 528 -20.96 -18.69 11.66
CA ALA A 528 -20.86 -18.08 12.98
C ALA A 528 -20.08 -18.95 13.99
N LYS A 529 -20.21 -20.28 13.89
CA LYS A 529 -19.41 -21.21 14.69
C LYS A 529 -17.90 -21.06 14.43
N VAL A 530 -17.50 -20.93 13.18
CA VAL A 530 -16.09 -20.72 12.78
C VAL A 530 -15.59 -19.37 13.25
N VAL A 531 -16.40 -18.32 13.13
CA VAL A 531 -16.08 -16.97 13.66
C VAL A 531 -15.78 -17.05 15.15
N ARG A 532 -16.62 -17.73 15.93
CA ARG A 532 -16.41 -17.89 17.39
C ARG A 532 -15.23 -18.79 17.73
N GLU A 533 -15.09 -19.95 17.07
CA GLU A 533 -14.12 -20.98 17.46
C GLU A 533 -12.71 -20.75 16.90
N VAL A 534 -12.59 -20.25 15.67
CA VAL A 534 -11.30 -20.05 14.99
C VAL A 534 -10.85 -18.59 15.11
N LEU A 535 -11.74 -17.65 14.83
CA LEU A 535 -11.42 -16.22 14.81
C LEU A 535 -11.51 -15.57 16.20
N LYS A 536 -12.21 -16.23 17.17
CA LYS A 536 -12.33 -15.80 18.57
C LYS A 536 -13.01 -14.44 18.74
N THR A 537 -13.99 -14.16 17.92
CA THR A 537 -14.80 -12.93 17.93
C THR A 537 -16.24 -13.22 17.50
N SER A 538 -17.05 -12.21 17.24
CA SER A 538 -18.40 -12.33 16.70
C SER A 538 -18.50 -11.68 15.33
N THR A 539 -19.50 -12.05 14.54
CA THR A 539 -19.80 -11.45 13.25
C THR A 539 -20.11 -9.96 13.37
N GLU A 540 -20.93 -9.61 14.37
CA GLU A 540 -21.27 -8.22 14.68
C GLU A 540 -20.01 -7.35 14.91
N ALA A 541 -19.10 -7.81 15.79
CA ALA A 541 -17.87 -7.07 16.08
C ALA A 541 -16.98 -6.91 14.83
N LEU A 542 -16.92 -7.92 13.95
CA LEU A 542 -16.16 -7.84 12.70
C LEU A 542 -16.76 -6.82 11.73
N VAL A 543 -18.08 -6.83 11.56
CA VAL A 543 -18.79 -5.88 10.68
C VAL A 543 -18.62 -4.47 11.22
N GLU A 544 -18.80 -4.23 12.50
CA GLU A 544 -18.63 -2.93 13.15
C GLU A 544 -17.20 -2.39 12.97
N VAL A 545 -16.18 -3.20 13.27
CA VAL A 545 -14.78 -2.81 13.11
C VAL A 545 -14.44 -2.56 11.64
N ASN A 546 -14.98 -3.35 10.70
CA ASN A 546 -14.76 -3.12 9.27
C ASN A 546 -15.33 -1.78 8.82
N ILE A 547 -16.54 -1.44 9.21
CA ILE A 547 -17.18 -0.16 8.88
C ILE A 547 -16.33 1.01 9.43
N ASN A 548 -16.02 0.96 10.74
CA ASN A 548 -15.38 2.09 11.41
C ASN A 548 -13.89 2.22 11.06
N LYS A 549 -13.17 1.12 10.86
CA LYS A 549 -11.75 1.13 10.52
C LYS A 549 -11.53 1.22 9.00
N ASN A 550 -11.95 0.19 8.26
CA ASN A 550 -11.57 0.04 6.85
C ASN A 550 -12.32 1.00 5.94
N LEU A 551 -13.57 1.35 6.25
CA LEU A 551 -14.36 2.27 5.42
C LEU A 551 -14.25 3.70 5.94
N VAL A 552 -14.82 4.01 7.09
CA VAL A 552 -14.87 5.38 7.62
C VAL A 552 -13.47 5.89 7.94
N GLY A 553 -12.65 5.11 8.67
CA GLY A 553 -11.29 5.51 9.03
C GLY A 553 -10.41 5.77 7.81
N SER A 554 -10.50 4.91 6.78
CA SER A 554 -9.75 5.11 5.52
C SER A 554 -10.24 6.34 4.75
N ALA A 555 -11.56 6.60 4.74
CA ALA A 555 -12.13 7.80 4.13
C ALA A 555 -11.67 9.07 4.88
N MET A 556 -11.65 9.07 6.21
CA MET A 556 -11.15 10.17 7.03
C MET A 556 -9.66 10.45 6.81
N ALA A 557 -8.87 9.40 6.54
CA ALA A 557 -7.47 9.54 6.17
C ALA A 557 -7.24 10.00 4.72
N GLY A 558 -8.29 10.07 3.88
CA GLY A 558 -8.17 10.41 2.46
C GLY A 558 -7.48 9.32 1.63
N SER A 559 -7.62 8.05 2.02
CA SER A 559 -7.01 6.92 1.31
C SER A 559 -7.51 6.78 -0.12
N ILE A 560 -6.60 6.54 -1.05
CA ILE A 560 -6.92 6.13 -2.42
C ILE A 560 -6.66 4.63 -2.52
N GLY A 561 -7.73 3.82 -2.63
CA GLY A 561 -7.63 2.36 -2.72
C GLY A 561 -7.22 1.63 -1.44
N GLY A 562 -7.10 2.32 -0.31
CA GLY A 562 -6.69 1.76 0.98
C GLY A 562 -7.84 1.45 1.93
N PHE A 563 -8.96 0.90 1.43
CA PHE A 563 -10.13 0.52 2.23
C PHE A 563 -9.99 -0.91 2.75
N ASN A 564 -8.88 -1.19 3.42
CA ASN A 564 -8.48 -2.50 3.93
C ASN A 564 -7.62 -2.35 5.19
N ALA A 565 -7.28 -3.45 5.84
CA ALA A 565 -6.46 -3.43 7.04
C ALA A 565 -4.96 -3.50 6.73
N HIS A 566 -4.54 -4.48 5.89
CA HIS A 566 -3.11 -4.69 5.56
C HIS A 566 -2.85 -5.44 4.24
N ALA A 567 -3.67 -5.23 3.24
CA ALA A 567 -3.51 -5.88 1.93
C ALA A 567 -2.07 -5.81 1.40
N ALA A 568 -1.38 -4.68 1.63
CA ALA A 568 0.01 -4.47 1.21
C ALA A 568 0.99 -5.49 1.80
N ASN A 569 0.80 -5.94 3.05
CA ASN A 569 1.65 -6.95 3.67
C ASN A 569 1.60 -8.28 2.92
N ILE A 570 0.40 -8.74 2.59
CA ILE A 570 0.16 -10.00 1.89
C ILE A 570 0.68 -9.93 0.46
N VAL A 571 0.35 -8.86 -0.25
CA VAL A 571 0.81 -8.64 -1.64
C VAL A 571 2.34 -8.62 -1.69
N THR A 572 3.00 -7.87 -0.81
CA THR A 572 4.48 -7.82 -0.74
C THR A 572 5.08 -9.20 -0.52
N ALA A 573 4.56 -9.96 0.45
CA ALA A 573 5.10 -11.28 0.78
C ALA A 573 5.00 -12.27 -0.39
N ILE A 574 3.87 -12.28 -1.11
CA ILE A 574 3.69 -13.13 -2.29
C ILE A 574 4.53 -12.60 -3.46
N TYR A 575 4.62 -11.28 -3.66
CA TYR A 575 5.37 -10.67 -4.76
C TYR A 575 6.86 -11.01 -4.65
N ILE A 576 7.46 -10.91 -3.48
CA ILE A 576 8.87 -11.29 -3.27
C ILE A 576 9.05 -12.79 -3.49
N ALA A 577 8.16 -13.62 -2.94
CA ALA A 577 8.24 -15.08 -3.09
C ALA A 577 8.09 -15.53 -4.56
N CYS A 578 7.26 -14.88 -5.36
CA CYS A 578 6.94 -15.23 -6.74
C CYS A 578 7.70 -14.41 -7.79
N GLY A 579 8.68 -13.61 -7.41
CA GLY A 579 9.52 -12.84 -8.33
C GLY A 579 8.81 -11.74 -9.09
N GLN A 580 7.77 -11.15 -8.48
CA GLN A 580 7.08 -9.98 -9.01
C GLN A 580 7.88 -8.70 -8.75
N ASP A 581 7.59 -7.64 -9.47
CA ASP A 581 8.17 -6.32 -9.20
C ASP A 581 7.61 -5.77 -7.88
N ALA A 582 8.44 -5.70 -6.86
CA ALA A 582 8.04 -5.25 -5.52
C ALA A 582 7.48 -3.81 -5.51
N ALA A 583 7.95 -2.94 -6.41
CA ALA A 583 7.46 -1.56 -6.51
C ALA A 583 6.03 -1.47 -7.06
N GLN A 584 5.55 -2.49 -7.77
CA GLN A 584 4.17 -2.58 -8.22
C GLN A 584 3.17 -2.80 -7.06
N ASN A 585 3.66 -3.13 -5.85
CA ASN A 585 2.81 -3.23 -4.66
C ASN A 585 1.99 -1.95 -4.41
N VAL A 586 2.52 -0.77 -4.76
CA VAL A 586 1.84 0.52 -4.57
C VAL A 586 0.44 0.55 -5.23
N GLY A 587 0.31 0.01 -6.45
CA GLY A 587 -0.98 -0.12 -7.13
C GLY A 587 -1.70 -1.42 -6.78
N SER A 588 -0.95 -2.52 -6.71
CA SER A 588 -1.49 -3.88 -6.59
C SER A 588 -2.09 -4.20 -5.23
N SER A 589 -1.75 -3.44 -4.19
CA SER A 589 -2.36 -3.54 -2.85
C SER A 589 -3.64 -2.72 -2.69
N SER A 590 -4.09 -2.00 -3.73
CA SER A 590 -5.40 -1.35 -3.73
C SER A 590 -6.49 -2.39 -3.54
N CYS A 591 -7.27 -2.25 -2.45
CA CYS A 591 -8.28 -3.22 -2.05
C CYS A 591 -9.38 -2.54 -1.27
N ILE A 592 -10.62 -2.97 -1.51
CA ILE A 592 -11.74 -2.73 -0.60
C ILE A 592 -12.17 -4.05 0.02
N THR A 593 -12.21 -4.08 1.35
CA THR A 593 -12.68 -5.22 2.15
C THR A 593 -14.05 -4.90 2.71
N LEU A 594 -15.04 -5.70 2.35
CA LEU A 594 -16.40 -5.61 2.88
C LEU A 594 -16.70 -6.80 3.79
N MET A 595 -17.42 -6.54 4.87
CA MET A 595 -17.89 -7.55 5.82
C MET A 595 -19.35 -7.27 6.14
N GLU A 596 -20.21 -8.29 6.04
CA GLU A 596 -21.64 -8.18 6.18
C GLU A 596 -22.22 -9.39 6.92
N HIS A 597 -23.36 -9.19 7.54
CA HIS A 597 -24.15 -10.29 8.10
C HIS A 597 -24.83 -11.08 6.99
N THR A 598 -24.83 -12.40 7.10
CA THR A 598 -25.51 -13.28 6.15
C THR A 598 -26.07 -14.53 6.84
N GLY A 599 -26.68 -15.41 6.06
CA GLY A 599 -27.29 -16.64 6.56
C GLY A 599 -28.71 -16.45 7.09
N PRO A 600 -29.41 -17.57 7.35
CA PRO A 600 -30.83 -17.54 7.78
C PRO A 600 -31.06 -16.85 9.13
N MET A 601 -30.06 -16.91 10.02
CA MET A 601 -30.09 -16.29 11.35
C MET A 601 -29.38 -14.95 11.42
N HIS A 602 -28.82 -14.46 10.31
CA HIS A 602 -27.99 -13.27 10.22
C HIS A 602 -26.77 -13.27 11.15
N ASP A 603 -26.24 -14.43 11.52
CA ASP A 603 -25.09 -14.60 12.38
C ASP A 603 -23.83 -15.12 11.66
N ASP A 604 -23.95 -15.58 10.42
CA ASP A 604 -22.82 -15.89 9.55
C ASP A 604 -22.19 -14.62 9.01
N LEU A 605 -20.89 -14.69 8.70
CA LEU A 605 -20.13 -13.59 8.13
C LEU A 605 -19.94 -13.79 6.64
N TYR A 606 -20.41 -12.84 5.84
CA TYR A 606 -19.96 -12.66 4.44
C TYR A 606 -18.75 -11.73 4.45
N ILE A 607 -17.70 -12.12 3.74
CA ILE A 607 -16.52 -11.26 3.50
C ILE A 607 -16.20 -11.25 2.02
N SER A 608 -15.85 -10.08 1.50
CA SER A 608 -15.31 -9.95 0.14
C SER A 608 -14.15 -8.97 0.08
N CYS A 609 -13.24 -9.22 -0.87
CA CYS A 609 -12.18 -8.30 -1.25
C CYS A 609 -12.23 -8.04 -2.74
N THR A 610 -12.19 -6.76 -3.13
CA THR A 610 -12.10 -6.34 -4.52
C THR A 610 -10.80 -5.58 -4.72
N MET A 611 -9.96 -6.09 -5.64
CA MET A 611 -8.65 -5.54 -5.96
C MET A 611 -8.58 -5.18 -7.45
N PRO A 612 -8.66 -3.88 -7.81
CA PRO A 612 -8.80 -3.46 -9.21
C PRO A 612 -7.50 -3.46 -10.00
N SER A 613 -6.34 -3.54 -9.36
CA SER A 613 -5.06 -3.18 -9.98
C SER A 613 -3.93 -4.15 -9.66
N ILE A 614 -4.16 -5.45 -9.72
CA ILE A 614 -3.10 -6.47 -9.47
C ILE A 614 -2.19 -6.55 -10.70
N GLU A 615 -1.01 -5.95 -10.59
CA GLU A 615 0.01 -5.91 -11.63
C GLU A 615 0.95 -7.10 -11.47
N ILE A 616 0.70 -8.19 -12.21
CA ILE A 616 1.30 -9.50 -11.95
C ILE A 616 1.55 -10.27 -13.24
N GLY A 617 2.54 -11.16 -13.21
CA GLY A 617 2.84 -12.08 -14.30
C GLY A 617 3.57 -13.32 -13.82
N THR A 618 3.55 -14.37 -14.63
CA THR A 618 4.25 -15.62 -14.35
C THR A 618 5.41 -15.86 -15.30
N VAL A 619 5.67 -14.90 -16.20
CA VAL A 619 6.73 -14.93 -17.22
C VAL A 619 7.54 -13.65 -17.19
N GLY A 620 8.86 -13.78 -17.27
CA GLY A 620 9.82 -12.68 -17.37
C GLY A 620 10.20 -12.05 -16.03
N GLY A 621 11.23 -11.19 -16.06
CA GLY A 621 11.75 -10.54 -14.86
C GLY A 621 12.20 -11.52 -13.78
N GLY A 622 11.93 -11.20 -12.52
CA GLY A 622 12.29 -12.03 -11.36
C GLY A 622 11.64 -13.41 -11.30
N THR A 623 10.58 -13.66 -12.11
CA THR A 623 9.92 -14.97 -12.17
C THR A 623 10.84 -16.08 -12.74
N THR A 624 11.97 -15.70 -13.37
CA THR A 624 12.96 -16.64 -13.94
C THR A 624 13.98 -17.14 -12.91
N LEU A 625 14.06 -16.49 -11.75
CA LEU A 625 14.98 -16.90 -10.67
C LEU A 625 14.54 -18.23 -10.06
N ALA A 626 15.49 -19.11 -9.80
CA ALA A 626 15.19 -20.48 -9.38
C ALA A 626 14.31 -20.59 -8.11
N PRO A 627 14.54 -19.84 -7.02
CA PRO A 627 13.66 -19.87 -5.85
C PRO A 627 12.23 -19.39 -6.15
N GLN A 628 12.10 -18.34 -6.98
CA GLN A 628 10.81 -17.79 -7.37
C GLN A 628 10.04 -18.74 -8.30
N GLN A 629 10.75 -19.42 -9.22
CA GLN A 629 10.16 -20.48 -10.02
C GLN A 629 9.62 -21.63 -9.17
N ALA A 630 10.35 -22.02 -8.12
CA ALA A 630 9.90 -23.05 -7.19
C ALA A 630 8.58 -22.65 -6.50
N CYS A 631 8.46 -21.40 -6.07
CA CYS A 631 7.24 -20.84 -5.48
C CYS A 631 6.07 -20.81 -6.49
N LEU A 632 6.31 -20.38 -7.73
CA LEU A 632 5.30 -20.39 -8.80
C LEU A 632 4.89 -21.82 -9.17
N LYS A 633 5.82 -22.77 -9.17
CA LYS A 633 5.55 -24.21 -9.39
C LYS A 633 4.70 -24.80 -8.27
N MET A 634 4.97 -24.43 -7.02
CA MET A 634 4.17 -24.82 -5.86
C MET A 634 2.72 -24.37 -5.98
N LEU A 635 2.47 -23.21 -6.57
CA LEU A 635 1.13 -22.69 -6.86
C LEU A 635 0.51 -23.27 -8.14
N GLY A 636 1.25 -24.03 -8.94
CA GLY A 636 0.79 -24.57 -10.20
C GLY A 636 0.65 -23.55 -11.34
N VAL A 637 1.33 -22.38 -11.24
CA VAL A 637 1.23 -21.27 -12.19
C VAL A 637 2.57 -20.85 -12.79
N GLN A 638 3.57 -21.75 -12.79
CA GLN A 638 4.88 -21.46 -13.34
C GLN A 638 4.84 -21.29 -14.87
N GLY A 639 5.38 -20.17 -15.35
CA GLY A 639 5.56 -19.93 -16.79
C GLY A 639 4.28 -19.51 -17.50
N ALA A 640 4.27 -19.68 -18.82
CA ALA A 640 3.10 -19.38 -19.65
C ALA A 640 2.12 -20.56 -19.64
N SER A 641 0.81 -20.25 -19.61
CA SER A 641 -0.22 -21.28 -19.80
C SER A 641 -0.16 -21.84 -21.22
N ILE A 642 -0.24 -23.16 -21.32
CA ILE A 642 -0.25 -23.89 -22.61
C ILE A 642 -1.65 -23.81 -23.24
N GLU A 643 -2.69 -23.85 -22.42
CA GLU A 643 -4.08 -23.91 -22.89
C GLU A 643 -4.58 -22.52 -23.33
N ARG A 644 -4.42 -21.51 -22.50
CA ARG A 644 -4.92 -20.16 -22.74
C ARG A 644 -3.93 -19.09 -22.27
N PRO A 645 -3.44 -18.21 -23.17
CA PRO A 645 -2.53 -17.12 -22.78
C PRO A 645 -3.15 -16.23 -21.71
N GLY A 646 -2.43 -16.03 -20.58
CA GLY A 646 -2.84 -15.21 -19.44
C GLY A 646 -3.55 -15.97 -18.32
N GLU A 647 -3.83 -17.26 -18.47
CA GLU A 647 -4.54 -18.03 -17.46
C GLU A 647 -3.72 -18.21 -16.16
N ASN A 648 -2.41 -18.49 -16.26
CA ASN A 648 -1.54 -18.61 -15.10
C ASN A 648 -1.44 -17.29 -14.33
N ALA A 649 -1.29 -16.18 -15.04
CA ALA A 649 -1.26 -14.85 -14.41
C ALA A 649 -2.61 -14.48 -13.78
N CYS A 650 -3.74 -14.84 -14.40
CA CYS A 650 -5.07 -14.66 -13.83
C CYS A 650 -5.26 -15.53 -12.58
N GLN A 651 -4.84 -16.78 -12.61
CA GLN A 651 -4.91 -17.67 -11.44
C GLN A 651 -4.04 -17.14 -10.29
N LEU A 652 -2.83 -16.68 -10.58
CA LEU A 652 -1.97 -16.06 -9.57
C LEU A 652 -2.61 -14.81 -8.95
N ALA A 653 -3.26 -13.97 -9.76
CA ALA A 653 -3.98 -12.80 -9.26
C ALA A 653 -5.16 -13.18 -8.35
N GLN A 654 -5.90 -14.24 -8.70
CA GLN A 654 -6.97 -14.78 -7.86
C GLN A 654 -6.44 -15.32 -6.53
N ILE A 655 -5.31 -16.03 -6.54
CA ILE A 655 -4.63 -16.52 -5.33
C ILE A 655 -4.20 -15.35 -4.45
N VAL A 656 -3.62 -14.29 -5.02
CA VAL A 656 -3.25 -13.07 -4.28
C VAL A 656 -4.46 -12.45 -3.61
N CYS A 657 -5.55 -12.21 -4.35
CA CYS A 657 -6.76 -11.61 -3.81
C CYS A 657 -7.39 -12.43 -2.68
N ALA A 658 -7.49 -13.76 -2.85
CA ALA A 658 -8.03 -14.64 -1.83
C ALA A 658 -7.11 -14.76 -0.60
N THR A 659 -5.80 -14.69 -0.80
CA THR A 659 -4.84 -14.66 0.34
C THR A 659 -4.92 -13.33 1.08
N VAL A 660 -5.11 -12.20 0.37
CA VAL A 660 -5.40 -10.90 0.99
C VAL A 660 -6.65 -11.02 1.84
N MET A 661 -7.74 -11.58 1.32
CA MET A 661 -8.97 -11.79 2.08
C MET A 661 -8.75 -12.63 3.35
N ALA A 662 -7.94 -13.69 3.27
CA ALA A 662 -7.58 -14.50 4.44
C ALA A 662 -6.78 -13.68 5.49
N GLY A 663 -5.82 -12.88 5.04
CA GLY A 663 -5.06 -11.96 5.90
C GLY A 663 -5.94 -10.91 6.57
N GLU A 664 -6.81 -10.28 5.79
CA GLU A 664 -7.80 -9.29 6.26
C GLU A 664 -8.72 -9.88 7.32
N LEU A 665 -9.33 -11.03 7.04
CA LEU A 665 -10.21 -11.74 7.97
C LEU A 665 -9.51 -12.02 9.30
N SER A 666 -8.28 -12.49 9.26
CA SER A 666 -7.51 -12.81 10.45
C SER A 666 -7.10 -11.58 11.24
N LEU A 667 -6.58 -10.54 10.59
CA LEU A 667 -6.17 -9.32 11.29
C LEU A 667 -7.37 -8.58 11.88
N MET A 668 -8.46 -8.45 11.14
CA MET A 668 -9.68 -7.81 11.63
C MET A 668 -10.24 -8.51 12.85
N SER A 669 -10.22 -9.86 12.86
CA SER A 669 -10.64 -10.61 14.03
C SER A 669 -9.72 -10.44 15.25
N ALA A 670 -8.41 -10.29 15.03
CA ALA A 670 -7.47 -10.00 16.12
C ALA A 670 -7.68 -8.60 16.72
N LEU A 671 -8.05 -7.63 15.88
CA LEU A 671 -8.40 -6.26 16.30
C LEU A 671 -9.71 -6.25 17.09
N ALA A 672 -10.78 -6.87 16.56
CA ALA A 672 -12.08 -6.97 17.21
C ALA A 672 -11.99 -7.68 18.57
N ALA A 673 -11.11 -8.68 18.72
CA ALA A 673 -10.87 -9.40 19.97
C ALA A 673 -9.88 -8.70 20.93
N GLY A 674 -9.29 -7.56 20.56
CA GLY A 674 -8.29 -6.85 21.38
C GLY A 674 -6.95 -7.58 21.55
N HIS A 675 -6.66 -8.60 20.76
CA HIS A 675 -5.49 -9.46 20.93
C HIS A 675 -4.24 -9.02 20.18
N LEU A 676 -4.33 -8.03 19.28
CA LEU A 676 -3.25 -7.64 18.38
C LEU A 676 -1.99 -7.21 19.12
N VAL A 677 -2.11 -6.27 20.05
CA VAL A 677 -0.96 -5.72 20.80
C VAL A 677 -0.25 -6.81 21.60
N LYS A 678 -0.99 -7.72 22.23
CA LYS A 678 -0.42 -8.83 23.00
C LYS A 678 0.39 -9.78 22.13
N SER A 679 -0.11 -10.11 20.94
CA SER A 679 0.59 -10.98 19.98
C SER A 679 1.88 -10.34 19.46
N HIS A 680 1.85 -9.07 19.06
CA HIS A 680 3.05 -8.34 18.62
C HIS A 680 4.09 -8.21 19.72
N MET A 681 3.69 -7.98 20.96
CA MET A 681 4.62 -7.90 22.10
C MET A 681 5.29 -9.23 22.43
N VAL A 682 4.66 -10.36 22.14
CA VAL A 682 5.24 -11.69 22.37
C VAL A 682 6.23 -12.06 21.26
N HIS A 683 5.93 -11.74 20.00
CA HIS A 683 6.67 -12.24 18.84
C HIS A 683 7.68 -11.25 18.25
N ASN A 684 7.44 -9.93 18.38
CA ASN A 684 8.30 -8.90 17.79
C ASN A 684 9.26 -8.23 18.79
N ARG A 685 9.23 -8.59 20.07
CA ARG A 685 10.28 -8.17 20.99
C ARG A 685 11.57 -8.93 20.68
N SER A 686 12.53 -8.23 20.13
CA SER A 686 13.92 -8.69 20.01
C SER A 686 14.45 -9.05 21.40
N LYS A 687 14.49 -10.34 21.70
CA LYS A 687 15.10 -10.87 22.95
C LYS A 687 16.63 -10.65 22.99
N ILE A 688 17.23 -10.32 21.86
CA ILE A 688 18.68 -10.23 21.65
C ILE A 688 19.26 -8.89 22.13
N ASN A 689 18.52 -7.77 22.00
CA ASN A 689 19.07 -6.45 22.29
C ASN A 689 19.18 -6.06 23.78
N LEU A 690 18.58 -6.83 24.70
CA LEU A 690 18.66 -6.54 26.15
C LEU A 690 19.80 -7.28 26.86
N GLN A 691 20.32 -8.37 26.29
CA GLN A 691 21.45 -9.10 26.86
C GLN A 691 22.80 -8.48 26.42
N ASP A 692 22.91 -7.99 25.20
CA ASP A 692 24.13 -7.34 24.68
C ASP A 692 24.38 -5.95 25.32
N LEU A 693 23.33 -5.22 25.66
CA LEU A 693 23.45 -3.93 26.37
C LEU A 693 23.83 -4.10 27.86
N ARG A 694 23.55 -5.25 28.49
CA ARG A 694 24.00 -5.55 29.86
C ARG A 694 25.44 -5.97 29.90
N GLY A 695 26.00 -6.58 28.84
CA GLY A 695 27.39 -7.01 28.77
C GLY A 695 28.39 -5.88 28.56
N THR A 696 28.00 -4.74 28.04
CA THR A 696 28.88 -3.58 27.77
C THR A 696 28.99 -2.59 28.93
N CYS A 697 28.03 -2.57 29.86
CA CYS A 697 28.08 -1.69 31.03
C CYS A 697 28.97 -2.21 32.18
N THR A 698 29.33 -3.50 32.19
CA THR A 698 30.18 -4.07 33.28
C THR A 698 31.65 -4.10 32.97
N LYS A 699 32.14 -3.68 31.81
CA LYS A 699 33.55 -3.65 31.41
C LYS A 699 34.22 -2.27 31.47
N LYS A 700 33.59 -1.24 32.05
CA LYS A 700 34.18 0.10 32.24
C LYS A 700 34.33 0.54 33.69
N ALA A 701 34.30 -0.39 34.65
CA ALA A 701 34.61 -0.13 36.05
C ALA A 701 35.52 -1.25 36.59
N ALA A 702 36.72 -1.34 36.05
CA ALA A 702 37.90 -1.99 36.69
C ALA A 702 39.18 -1.38 36.11
#